data_654b997867844de9c4be5f774a496286
#
_entry.id   654b997867844de9c4be5f774a496286
#
_cell.length_a   1.000
_cell.length_b   1.000
_cell.length_c   1.000
_cell.angle_alpha   90.00
_cell.angle_beta   90.00
_cell.angle_gamma   90.00
#
_symmetry.space_group_name_H-M   'P 1'
#
loop_
_entity.id
_entity.type
_entity.pdbx_description
1 polymer ?
#
loop_
_entity_poly.entity_id
_entity_poly.type
_entity_poly.pdbx_seq_one_letter_code
_entity_poly.pdbx_strand_id
1 'polypeptide(L)'
;MGRLCLILSFVTFLIGEAMPVQAQPPYTIRSFNIRDGLAANQISNMEQDSRGLLWIATWNGLCCYDGQQFTTFNTDADGANLLTTNRINRIRVDSLDNVWVETYDGNVYLYDTHACRYQTVADTPYAYVHQPQPPSAMIDANEGNGWQLTPDGQLILTDSAGHETGRPNLPVIEKHYVDRQGNLWLMSAEGLSLVNFHRQRMQFVTVVPHQRVRSVCCRHDGTVWAGTMDGHVAVCSRDGRLRGWLTPQGRIAAAKTRFSERVYALFEDSKSRLWIGTKGHGLFLLGTDGRLTHCLPDSTTAYSLNSPEIYDFDETADGSIWIATFGGGVNVVPPGEGLRFLHRGNSPGQFPASGFEKVRRITHTRDGLVIASTTRGLLTLRPGQTAPRGFMHQPADTASLRTNDVMQTLVTRSGTVYVATLGGGIQQLSEQQLHDPQPQFLWVKALNRASGNVLSMTEDQSGNIWIAREMLMQCYQPESGQVLLYGSSSSMGEVELAEARPVVDAEGRLWHGAMDGMLTFSPQTLRHNAPTPNIIFTDVAYQDGNNTQPLLYRQRLTLDPRHRSLTIGLAAIDFGDRYLIQYAYRLDGKPWNYIGSTSRISFSELSPGVHVLTVCSTNSDGVWVDNKTELLLDVTPMLWERTWFQLLILLLAVALATYATMAWLRHRQQSRERDQRLENILRQYRELQERLNAESSTRPETPSPVKYQLEEPHIVNEDEEMMGQLMNYIEQHIAEEDLRPEDMASALNLGRTVFYSKMKQLVGVSPVEFLRQVRIQRAMQLMARSTKSVAEVAYAVGFSDPKYFSKCFKKETGLTPSLYREQAG
;
A
#
# COMPACT_ATOMS: atom_id res chain seq x y z
N MET A 1 36.24 68.39 5.41
CA MET A 1 36.12 67.11 4.59
C MET A 1 35.83 65.87 5.36
N GLY A 2 36.05 65.77 6.68
CA GLY A 2 35.78 64.55 7.44
C GLY A 2 34.29 64.24 7.80
N ARG A 3 33.37 65.19 7.67
CA ARG A 3 31.92 64.93 7.98
C ARG A 3 31.10 64.60 6.77
N LEU A 4 31.57 64.77 5.54
CA LEU A 4 30.88 64.39 4.32
C LEU A 4 31.12 62.90 3.93
N CYS A 5 32.27 62.36 4.30
CA CYS A 5 32.56 60.92 4.10
C CYS A 5 31.79 59.98 5.07
N LEU A 6 31.45 60.45 6.28
CA LEU A 6 30.65 59.63 7.21
C LEU A 6 29.18 59.56 6.83
N ILE A 7 28.63 60.56 6.14
CA ILE A 7 27.24 60.55 5.66
C ILE A 7 27.11 59.69 4.39
N LEU A 8 28.10 59.64 3.50
CA LEU A 8 28.09 58.74 2.34
C LEU A 8 28.29 57.29 2.73
N SER A 9 29.10 56.98 3.77
CA SER A 9 29.21 55.62 4.29
C SER A 9 27.94 55.13 5.01
N PHE A 10 27.14 56.04 5.57
CA PHE A 10 25.87 55.66 6.23
C PHE A 10 24.70 55.53 5.25
N VAL A 11 24.78 56.20 4.08
CA VAL A 11 23.76 56.07 3.02
C VAL A 11 23.97 54.81 2.18
N THR A 12 25.21 54.30 2.06
CA THR A 12 25.50 52.99 1.41
C THR A 12 25.20 51.78 2.29
N PHE A 13 25.01 51.96 3.61
CA PHE A 13 24.60 50.83 4.51
C PHE A 13 23.08 50.75 4.72
N LEU A 14 22.29 51.65 4.14
CA LEU A 14 20.82 51.68 4.22
C LEU A 14 20.11 51.24 2.92
N ILE A 15 20.86 50.85 1.88
CA ILE A 15 20.32 50.03 0.80
C ILE A 15 20.41 48.61 1.33
N GLY A 16 19.48 48.25 2.21
CA GLY A 16 19.25 46.84 2.57
C GLY A 16 19.10 46.11 1.25
N GLU A 17 19.99 45.17 0.97
CA GLU A 17 19.85 44.23 -0.11
C GLU A 17 18.44 43.64 0.01
N ALA A 18 17.52 44.13 -0.85
CA ALA A 18 16.32 43.38 -1.17
C ALA A 18 16.87 42.02 -1.65
N MET A 19 16.79 40.97 -0.82
CA MET A 19 17.14 39.64 -1.27
C MET A 19 16.37 39.41 -2.57
N PRO A 20 17.06 39.19 -3.70
CA PRO A 20 16.34 38.91 -4.93
C PRO A 20 15.44 37.72 -4.65
N VAL A 21 14.20 37.81 -5.07
CA VAL A 21 13.34 36.62 -5.19
C VAL A 21 14.15 35.66 -6.02
N GLN A 22 14.74 34.67 -5.38
CA GLN A 22 15.54 33.68 -6.08
C GLN A 22 14.52 32.77 -6.77
N ALA A 23 14.22 33.11 -8.03
CA ALA A 23 13.49 32.22 -8.90
C ALA A 23 14.23 30.90 -8.86
N GLN A 24 13.54 29.82 -8.58
CA GLN A 24 14.15 28.52 -8.65
C GLN A 24 14.73 28.31 -10.04
N PRO A 25 15.89 27.64 -10.18
CA PRO A 25 16.50 27.47 -11.48
C PRO A 25 15.56 26.67 -12.42
N PRO A 26 15.54 26.97 -13.74
CA PRO A 26 14.68 26.31 -14.73
C PRO A 26 15.11 24.88 -15.04
N TYR A 27 15.80 24.23 -14.13
CA TYR A 27 16.31 22.88 -14.24
C TYR A 27 16.31 22.20 -12.87
N THR A 28 16.26 20.87 -12.89
CA THR A 28 16.57 20.07 -11.71
C THR A 28 17.84 19.26 -11.98
N ILE A 29 18.65 19.07 -10.92
CA ILE A 29 19.85 18.25 -10.99
C ILE A 29 19.68 17.07 -10.04
N ARG A 30 19.94 15.88 -10.55
CA ARG A 30 19.94 14.63 -9.77
C ARG A 30 21.29 13.95 -9.96
N SER A 31 22.04 13.78 -8.89
CA SER A 31 23.35 13.15 -8.93
C SER A 31 23.26 11.70 -8.47
N PHE A 32 24.06 10.85 -9.09
CA PHE A 32 24.15 9.42 -8.85
C PHE A 32 25.60 9.01 -8.65
N ASN A 33 25.84 8.17 -7.70
CA ASN A 33 27.15 7.60 -7.39
C ASN A 33 27.02 6.12 -6.99
N ILE A 34 28.08 5.53 -6.51
CA ILE A 34 28.10 4.12 -6.08
C ILE A 34 27.04 3.79 -4.99
N ARG A 35 26.60 4.76 -4.19
CA ARG A 35 25.57 4.53 -3.15
C ARG A 35 24.17 4.40 -3.77
N ASP A 36 24.00 4.93 -4.97
CA ASP A 36 22.75 4.85 -5.72
C ASP A 36 22.68 3.61 -6.63
N GLY A 37 23.73 2.77 -6.60
CA GLY A 37 23.82 1.53 -7.38
C GLY A 37 24.68 1.62 -8.64
N LEU A 38 25.31 2.76 -8.92
CA LEU A 38 26.28 2.87 -10.00
C LEU A 38 27.50 2.00 -9.69
N ALA A 39 27.99 1.23 -10.67
CA ALA A 39 29.09 0.27 -10.45
C ALA A 39 30.42 0.95 -10.08
N ALA A 40 30.69 2.14 -10.60
CA ALA A 40 31.81 3.01 -10.23
C ALA A 40 31.50 4.45 -10.59
N ASN A 41 32.09 5.40 -9.84
CA ASN A 41 31.94 6.82 -10.15
C ASN A 41 32.67 7.23 -11.46
N GLN A 42 33.74 6.51 -11.81
CA GLN A 42 34.48 6.75 -13.05
C GLN A 42 33.72 6.18 -14.24
N ILE A 43 33.20 7.07 -15.07
CA ILE A 43 32.38 6.75 -16.23
C ILE A 43 33.18 7.08 -17.48
N SER A 44 33.33 6.10 -18.35
CA SER A 44 34.09 6.26 -19.58
C SER A 44 33.25 6.73 -20.78
N ASN A 45 32.00 6.21 -20.85
CA ASN A 45 31.13 6.44 -21.99
C ASN A 45 29.68 6.07 -21.65
N MET A 46 28.72 6.63 -22.39
CA MET A 46 27.27 6.33 -22.24
C MET A 46 26.62 6.23 -23.61
N GLU A 47 25.65 5.33 -23.77
CA GLU A 47 24.79 5.25 -24.94
C GLU A 47 23.37 4.80 -24.55
N GLN A 48 22.39 5.19 -25.38
CA GLN A 48 21.00 4.83 -25.21
C GLN A 48 20.55 3.87 -26.30
N ASP A 49 19.90 2.77 -25.93
CA ASP A 49 19.35 1.80 -26.85
C ASP A 49 17.98 2.23 -27.46
N SER A 50 17.40 1.40 -28.35
CA SER A 50 16.14 1.73 -29.03
C SER A 50 14.96 1.82 -28.09
N ARG A 51 14.99 1.14 -26.95
CA ARG A 51 13.93 1.15 -25.91
C ARG A 51 14.06 2.31 -24.94
N GLY A 52 15.22 2.99 -24.96
CA GLY A 52 15.50 4.12 -24.09
C GLY A 52 16.32 3.79 -22.85
N LEU A 53 16.76 2.56 -22.66
CA LEU A 53 17.70 2.19 -21.59
C LEU A 53 19.04 2.89 -21.80
N LEU A 54 19.63 3.38 -20.70
CA LEU A 54 20.96 3.99 -20.72
C LEU A 54 22.04 2.98 -20.33
N TRP A 55 22.91 2.70 -21.26
CA TRP A 55 24.09 1.86 -21.05
C TRP A 55 25.28 2.73 -20.68
N ILE A 56 25.99 2.37 -19.62
CA ILE A 56 27.02 3.17 -19.00
C ILE A 56 28.28 2.32 -18.82
N ALA A 57 29.34 2.72 -19.47
CA ALA A 57 30.66 2.12 -19.32
C ALA A 57 31.34 2.68 -18.06
N THR A 58 31.68 1.82 -17.12
CA THR A 58 32.37 2.24 -15.90
C THR A 58 33.69 1.50 -15.71
N TRP A 59 34.50 1.95 -14.77
CA TRP A 59 35.72 1.25 -14.41
C TRP A 59 35.50 -0.04 -13.62
N ASN A 60 34.26 -0.37 -13.28
CA ASN A 60 33.89 -1.60 -12.58
C ASN A 60 32.66 -2.27 -13.20
N GLY A 61 32.59 -2.32 -14.51
CA GLY A 61 31.58 -3.07 -15.25
C GLY A 61 30.66 -2.21 -16.11
N LEU A 62 29.83 -2.89 -16.88
CA LEU A 62 28.78 -2.32 -17.70
C LEU A 62 27.53 -2.11 -16.81
N CYS A 63 27.05 -0.89 -16.72
CA CYS A 63 25.78 -0.58 -16.06
C CYS A 63 24.68 -0.32 -17.08
N CYS A 64 23.47 -0.70 -16.73
CA CYS A 64 22.24 -0.30 -17.41
C CYS A 64 21.34 0.48 -16.42
N TYR A 65 20.87 1.65 -16.81
CA TYR A 65 19.94 2.45 -16.05
C TYR A 65 18.57 2.48 -16.71
N ASP A 66 17.53 2.10 -15.97
CA ASP A 66 16.16 1.97 -16.44
C ASP A 66 15.25 3.15 -16.04
N GLY A 67 15.81 4.21 -15.47
CA GLY A 67 15.08 5.35 -14.91
C GLY A 67 14.81 5.21 -13.41
N GLN A 68 14.94 4.00 -12.85
CA GLN A 68 14.69 3.73 -11.42
C GLN A 68 15.93 3.19 -10.70
N GLN A 69 16.61 2.22 -11.30
CA GLN A 69 17.76 1.52 -10.69
C GLN A 69 18.87 1.26 -11.70
N PHE A 70 20.07 1.07 -11.18
CA PHE A 70 21.23 0.63 -11.94
C PHE A 70 21.35 -0.90 -11.82
N THR A 71 21.48 -1.56 -12.95
CA THR A 71 21.84 -2.99 -13.03
C THR A 71 23.25 -3.12 -13.58
N THR A 72 24.12 -3.84 -12.87
CA THR A 72 25.52 -4.01 -13.26
C THR A 72 25.77 -5.40 -13.84
N PHE A 73 26.50 -5.45 -14.92
CA PHE A 73 26.88 -6.67 -15.64
C PHE A 73 28.40 -6.82 -15.59
N ASN A 74 28.88 -7.57 -14.61
CA ASN A 74 30.29 -7.86 -14.39
C ASN A 74 30.63 -9.28 -14.78
N THR A 75 31.92 -9.61 -14.71
CA THR A 75 32.40 -10.98 -14.75
C THR A 75 31.85 -11.76 -13.58
N ASP A 76 31.12 -12.85 -13.84
CA ASP A 76 30.58 -13.71 -12.79
C ASP A 76 31.65 -14.61 -12.17
N ALA A 77 31.54 -14.91 -10.89
CA ALA A 77 32.39 -15.86 -10.19
C ALA A 77 32.33 -17.28 -10.80
N ASP A 78 31.22 -17.61 -11.49
CA ASP A 78 30.98 -18.91 -12.10
C ASP A 78 31.51 -19.00 -13.56
N GLY A 79 32.18 -17.96 -14.07
CA GLY A 79 32.82 -17.96 -15.38
C GLY A 79 31.87 -17.92 -16.59
N ALA A 80 30.60 -17.63 -16.37
CA ALA A 80 29.60 -17.51 -17.43
C ALA A 80 29.76 -16.21 -18.26
N ASN A 81 30.32 -15.17 -17.64
CA ASN A 81 30.62 -13.87 -18.24
C ASN A 81 32.13 -13.68 -18.37
N LEU A 82 32.62 -13.70 -19.58
CA LEU A 82 34.07 -13.81 -19.91
C LEU A 82 34.71 -12.46 -20.23
N LEU A 83 34.56 -11.45 -19.37
CA LEU A 83 35.39 -10.25 -19.50
C LEU A 83 36.78 -10.52 -18.90
N THR A 84 37.84 -10.13 -19.59
CA THR A 84 39.24 -10.19 -19.06
C THR A 84 39.44 -9.18 -17.93
N THR A 85 38.69 -8.08 -17.94
CA THR A 85 38.69 -7.06 -16.91
C THR A 85 37.35 -6.36 -16.86
N ASN A 86 36.89 -5.96 -15.68
CA ASN A 86 35.68 -5.17 -15.50
C ASN A 86 35.83 -3.68 -15.88
N ARG A 87 37.07 -3.24 -16.13
CA ARG A 87 37.34 -1.86 -16.54
C ARG A 87 36.99 -1.67 -18.01
N ILE A 88 35.86 -0.96 -18.26
CA ILE A 88 35.35 -0.70 -19.60
C ILE A 88 35.82 0.67 -20.08
N ASN A 89 36.39 0.68 -21.29
CA ASN A 89 36.93 1.88 -21.90
C ASN A 89 35.87 2.58 -22.77
N ARG A 90 35.13 1.79 -23.55
CA ARG A 90 34.12 2.31 -24.49
C ARG A 90 33.00 1.32 -24.70
N ILE A 91 31.83 1.82 -25.03
CA ILE A 91 30.68 1.02 -25.47
C ILE A 91 30.05 1.58 -26.73
N ARG A 92 29.34 0.70 -27.45
CA ARG A 92 28.51 1.05 -28.60
C ARG A 92 27.28 0.16 -28.64
N VAL A 93 26.12 0.76 -28.83
CA VAL A 93 24.86 0.02 -29.00
C VAL A 93 24.60 -0.18 -30.50
N ASP A 94 24.29 -1.40 -30.90
CA ASP A 94 24.00 -1.73 -32.31
C ASP A 94 22.47 -1.64 -32.61
N SER A 95 22.11 -1.83 -33.86
CA SER A 95 20.72 -1.78 -34.34
C SER A 95 19.81 -2.90 -33.78
N LEU A 96 20.40 -3.91 -33.15
CA LEU A 96 19.72 -5.02 -32.49
C LEU A 96 19.69 -4.84 -30.97
N ASP A 97 20.08 -3.65 -30.48
CA ASP A 97 20.21 -3.29 -29.07
C ASP A 97 21.28 -4.11 -28.31
N ASN A 98 22.19 -4.81 -28.98
CA ASN A 98 23.34 -5.41 -28.32
C ASN A 98 24.40 -4.35 -28.00
N VAL A 99 25.14 -4.56 -26.91
CA VAL A 99 26.16 -3.60 -26.46
C VAL A 99 27.55 -4.14 -26.78
N TRP A 100 28.23 -3.48 -27.68
CA TRP A 100 29.66 -3.70 -27.94
C TRP A 100 30.47 -3.04 -26.83
N VAL A 101 31.38 -3.79 -26.24
CA VAL A 101 32.15 -3.37 -25.08
C VAL A 101 33.62 -3.51 -25.36
N GLU A 102 34.37 -2.40 -25.31
CA GLU A 102 35.85 -2.42 -25.34
C GLU A 102 36.38 -2.31 -23.90
N THR A 103 37.13 -3.27 -23.46
CA THR A 103 37.77 -3.27 -22.14
C THR A 103 39.12 -2.54 -22.18
N TYR A 104 39.68 -2.19 -21.01
CA TYR A 104 40.90 -1.39 -20.89
C TYR A 104 42.14 -2.07 -21.51
N ASP A 105 42.16 -3.38 -21.54
CA ASP A 105 43.21 -4.20 -22.19
C ASP A 105 43.08 -4.31 -23.72
N GLY A 106 42.10 -3.60 -24.31
CA GLY A 106 41.86 -3.50 -25.74
C GLY A 106 41.04 -4.67 -26.35
N ASN A 107 40.54 -5.58 -25.52
CA ASN A 107 39.66 -6.64 -26.01
C ASN A 107 38.24 -6.09 -26.24
N VAL A 108 37.56 -6.64 -27.27
CA VAL A 108 36.19 -6.25 -27.60
C VAL A 108 35.27 -7.46 -27.42
N TYR A 109 34.15 -7.21 -26.73
CA TYR A 109 33.10 -8.19 -26.43
C TYR A 109 31.78 -7.68 -26.95
N LEU A 110 30.90 -8.60 -27.28
CA LEU A 110 29.48 -8.31 -27.52
C LEU A 110 28.66 -8.73 -26.29
N TYR A 111 28.02 -7.80 -25.63
CA TYR A 111 27.00 -8.14 -24.66
C TYR A 111 25.67 -8.33 -25.37
N ASP A 112 25.26 -9.60 -25.49
CA ASP A 112 23.95 -9.99 -26.02
C ASP A 112 22.87 -9.69 -24.97
N THR A 113 22.09 -8.65 -25.20
CA THR A 113 21.07 -8.17 -24.28
C THR A 113 19.88 -9.13 -24.14
N HIS A 114 19.63 -9.96 -25.17
CA HIS A 114 18.57 -10.97 -25.15
C HIS A 114 18.99 -12.22 -24.36
N ALA A 115 20.24 -12.64 -24.55
CA ALA A 115 20.81 -13.77 -23.82
C ALA A 115 21.38 -13.38 -22.45
N CYS A 116 21.54 -12.08 -22.18
CA CYS A 116 22.13 -11.51 -20.97
C CYS A 116 23.52 -12.03 -20.65
N ARG A 117 24.38 -12.14 -21.67
CA ARG A 117 25.75 -12.68 -21.55
C ARG A 117 26.70 -12.04 -22.52
N TYR A 118 27.96 -12.01 -22.11
CA TYR A 118 29.05 -11.60 -23.01
C TYR A 118 29.42 -12.73 -23.97
N GLN A 119 29.78 -12.35 -25.20
CA GLN A 119 30.26 -13.23 -26.21
C GLN A 119 31.62 -12.70 -26.75
N THR A 120 32.60 -13.58 -26.92
CA THR A 120 33.82 -13.24 -27.62
C THR A 120 33.56 -13.22 -29.13
N VAL A 121 34.01 -12.18 -29.80
CA VAL A 121 33.83 -12.04 -31.24
C VAL A 121 35.17 -12.25 -31.93
N ALA A 122 35.26 -13.30 -32.78
CA ALA A 122 36.51 -13.68 -33.44
C ALA A 122 37.00 -12.67 -34.51
N ASP A 123 36.06 -11.98 -35.18
CA ASP A 123 36.34 -10.94 -36.18
C ASP A 123 35.76 -9.62 -35.69
N THR A 124 36.53 -8.89 -34.95
CA THR A 124 36.07 -7.64 -34.32
C THR A 124 35.99 -6.53 -35.36
N PRO A 125 34.83 -5.88 -35.53
CA PRO A 125 34.81 -4.61 -36.23
C PRO A 125 35.31 -3.53 -35.26
N TYR A 126 36.60 -3.52 -34.97
CA TYR A 126 37.28 -2.45 -34.20
C TYR A 126 36.85 -1.07 -34.69
N ALA A 127 36.64 -0.93 -35.98
CA ALA A 127 36.14 0.25 -36.64
C ALA A 127 34.75 0.67 -36.16
N TYR A 128 33.88 -0.27 -35.75
CA TYR A 128 32.52 0.06 -35.29
C TYR A 128 32.51 0.70 -33.90
N VAL A 129 33.28 0.13 -32.98
CA VAL A 129 33.36 0.68 -31.60
C VAL A 129 34.06 2.03 -31.60
N HIS A 130 34.97 2.29 -32.56
CA HIS A 130 35.73 3.54 -32.67
C HIS A 130 35.10 4.57 -33.61
N GLN A 131 33.92 4.33 -34.17
CA GLN A 131 33.20 5.40 -34.89
C GLN A 131 32.94 6.56 -33.94
N PRO A 132 33.20 7.82 -34.38
CA PRO A 132 32.86 8.97 -33.58
C PRO A 132 31.36 8.90 -33.27
N GLN A 133 31.01 9.11 -32.00
CA GLN A 133 29.60 9.34 -31.64
C GLN A 133 29.10 10.51 -32.48
N PRO A 134 27.92 10.42 -33.11
CA PRO A 134 27.31 11.59 -33.72
C PRO A 134 27.35 12.70 -32.64
N PRO A 135 27.77 13.93 -32.98
CA PRO A 135 27.72 15.02 -32.02
C PRO A 135 26.34 14.98 -31.44
N SER A 136 26.24 14.84 -30.12
CA SER A 136 24.98 14.98 -29.43
C SER A 136 24.38 16.28 -29.95
N ALA A 137 23.33 16.18 -30.77
CA ALA A 137 22.73 17.34 -31.37
C ALA A 137 22.52 18.31 -30.20
N MET A 138 23.01 19.54 -30.30
CA MET A 138 22.53 20.62 -29.45
C MET A 138 21.03 20.64 -29.73
N ILE A 139 20.29 19.88 -28.94
CA ILE A 139 18.85 19.98 -28.95
C ILE A 139 18.67 21.37 -28.38
N ASP A 140 18.22 22.28 -29.22
CA ASP A 140 17.70 23.53 -28.75
C ASP A 140 16.85 23.21 -27.54
N ALA A 141 17.38 23.56 -26.35
CA ALA A 141 16.66 23.34 -25.12
C ALA A 141 15.37 24.13 -25.31
N ASN A 142 14.29 23.39 -25.55
CA ASN A 142 13.01 23.91 -26.00
C ASN A 142 12.72 25.29 -25.46
N GLU A 143 12.59 26.28 -26.33
CA GLU A 143 12.19 27.65 -26.07
C GLU A 143 13.09 28.43 -25.07
N GLY A 144 14.31 28.70 -25.46
CA GLY A 144 15.02 29.83 -24.92
C GLY A 144 16.01 29.63 -23.80
N ASN A 145 16.27 28.39 -23.34
CA ASN A 145 17.33 28.13 -22.38
C ASN A 145 18.40 27.22 -23.04
N GLY A 146 19.60 27.69 -23.17
CA GLY A 146 20.76 26.96 -23.65
C GLY A 146 21.66 26.51 -22.49
N TRP A 147 22.66 25.71 -22.82
CA TRP A 147 23.74 25.37 -21.90
C TRP A 147 25.07 25.35 -22.63
N GLN A 148 26.12 25.64 -21.93
CA GLN A 148 27.50 25.56 -22.44
C GLN A 148 28.40 24.95 -21.39
N LEU A 149 29.39 24.18 -21.84
CA LEU A 149 30.48 23.68 -20.97
C LEU A 149 31.69 24.57 -21.25
N THR A 150 32.22 25.13 -20.19
CA THR A 150 33.49 25.90 -20.27
C THR A 150 34.68 24.95 -20.46
N PRO A 151 35.82 25.42 -20.99
CA PRO A 151 37.02 24.61 -21.16
C PRO A 151 37.55 23.99 -19.83
N ASP A 152 37.23 24.60 -18.69
CA ASP A 152 37.53 24.14 -17.35
C ASP A 152 36.46 23.19 -16.76
N GLY A 153 35.47 22.76 -17.58
CA GLY A 153 34.48 21.74 -17.21
C GLY A 153 33.35 22.26 -16.31
N GLN A 154 33.04 23.57 -16.38
CA GLN A 154 31.88 24.10 -15.65
C GLN A 154 30.65 24.24 -16.54
N LEU A 155 29.50 23.92 -16.03
CA LEU A 155 28.21 24.12 -16.71
C LEU A 155 27.73 25.55 -16.53
N ILE A 156 27.47 26.23 -17.64
CA ILE A 156 26.83 27.54 -17.69
C ILE A 156 25.47 27.36 -18.37
N LEU A 157 24.44 27.95 -17.78
CA LEU A 157 23.11 28.00 -18.36
C LEU A 157 22.90 29.37 -19.00
N THR A 158 22.33 29.39 -20.20
CA THR A 158 22.10 30.58 -20.99
C THR A 158 20.64 30.73 -21.37
N ASP A 159 20.17 31.97 -21.58
CA ASP A 159 18.89 32.26 -22.19
C ASP A 159 18.95 32.13 -23.73
N SER A 160 17.83 32.39 -24.41
CA SER A 160 17.73 32.35 -25.87
C SER A 160 18.63 33.38 -26.58
N ALA A 161 19.09 34.43 -25.88
CA ALA A 161 19.99 35.46 -26.38
C ALA A 161 21.48 35.11 -26.08
N GLY A 162 21.73 33.98 -25.37
CA GLY A 162 23.08 33.55 -24.97
C GLY A 162 23.61 34.22 -23.72
N HIS A 163 22.80 34.96 -22.97
CA HIS A 163 23.23 35.52 -21.69
C HIS A 163 23.18 34.48 -20.60
N GLU A 164 24.19 34.49 -19.73
CA GLU A 164 24.27 33.60 -18.60
C GLU A 164 23.10 33.80 -17.63
N THR A 165 22.34 32.74 -17.37
CA THR A 165 21.21 32.73 -16.43
C THR A 165 21.53 32.04 -15.12
N GLY A 166 22.59 31.23 -15.08
CA GLY A 166 23.04 30.56 -13.85
C GLY A 166 24.21 29.62 -14.03
N ARG A 167 24.90 29.37 -12.93
CA ARG A 167 25.97 28.34 -12.80
C ARG A 167 25.63 27.37 -11.69
N PRO A 168 25.19 26.15 -12.02
CA PRO A 168 24.99 25.11 -11.01
C PRO A 168 26.32 24.79 -10.32
N ASN A 169 26.28 24.59 -9.02
CA ASN A 169 27.44 24.10 -8.27
C ASN A 169 27.59 22.59 -8.51
N LEU A 170 28.31 22.24 -9.57
CA LEU A 170 28.61 20.86 -9.95
C LEU A 170 30.10 20.60 -9.89
N PRO A 171 30.54 19.33 -9.69
CA PRO A 171 31.92 18.93 -9.89
C PRO A 171 32.37 19.25 -11.32
N VAL A 172 33.68 19.29 -11.52
CA VAL A 172 34.27 19.47 -12.86
C VAL A 172 33.75 18.38 -13.80
N ILE A 173 33.15 18.79 -14.91
CA ILE A 173 32.54 17.90 -15.89
C ILE A 173 33.60 17.45 -16.89
N GLU A 174 33.80 16.15 -16.97
CA GLU A 174 34.77 15.52 -17.90
C GLU A 174 34.14 15.21 -19.25
N LYS A 175 32.88 14.73 -19.24
CA LYS A 175 32.10 14.35 -20.42
C LYS A 175 30.63 14.66 -20.25
N HIS A 176 29.90 14.74 -21.34
CA HIS A 176 28.45 14.88 -21.34
C HIS A 176 27.80 13.98 -22.36
N TYR A 177 26.51 13.72 -22.16
CA TYR A 177 25.65 12.97 -23.06
C TYR A 177 24.25 13.57 -23.06
N VAL A 178 23.62 13.71 -24.22
CA VAL A 178 22.21 14.15 -24.31
C VAL A 178 21.39 12.95 -24.76
N ASP A 179 20.40 12.55 -23.96
CA ASP A 179 19.53 11.43 -24.28
C ASP A 179 18.45 11.82 -25.31
N ARG A 180 17.68 10.84 -25.77
CA ARG A 180 16.61 11.07 -26.76
C ARG A 180 15.42 11.87 -26.23
N GLN A 181 15.32 12.03 -24.92
CA GLN A 181 14.30 12.83 -24.26
C GLN A 181 14.75 14.30 -24.07
N GLY A 182 15.99 14.60 -24.44
CA GLY A 182 16.59 15.92 -24.31
C GLY A 182 17.18 16.22 -22.94
N ASN A 183 17.34 15.24 -22.06
CA ASN A 183 18.00 15.42 -20.79
C ASN A 183 19.52 15.42 -20.96
N LEU A 184 20.19 16.24 -20.18
CA LEU A 184 21.65 16.35 -20.20
C LEU A 184 22.25 15.52 -19.06
N TRP A 185 23.08 14.56 -19.42
CA TRP A 185 23.84 13.71 -18.52
C TRP A 185 25.27 14.18 -18.44
N LEU A 186 25.77 14.43 -17.25
CA LEU A 186 27.10 14.98 -16.98
C LEU A 186 27.92 13.95 -16.21
N MET A 187 29.08 13.62 -16.72
CA MET A 187 30.02 12.68 -16.12
C MET A 187 31.17 13.45 -15.45
N SER A 188 31.43 13.14 -14.19
CA SER A 188 32.48 13.74 -13.37
C SER A 188 33.20 12.66 -12.57
N ALA A 189 34.28 13.04 -11.89
CA ALA A 189 34.98 12.15 -10.96
C ALA A 189 34.11 11.71 -9.77
N GLU A 190 33.07 12.45 -9.44
CA GLU A 190 32.14 12.13 -8.32
C GLU A 190 30.99 11.21 -8.75
N GLY A 191 30.79 10.97 -10.04
CA GLY A 191 29.74 10.14 -10.61
C GLY A 191 29.00 10.78 -11.76
N LEU A 192 27.69 10.52 -11.82
CA LEU A 192 26.79 10.91 -12.90
C LEU A 192 25.80 11.95 -12.39
N SER A 193 25.59 13.03 -13.15
CA SER A 193 24.53 14.00 -12.84
C SER A 193 23.59 14.12 -14.03
N LEU A 194 22.29 14.02 -13.75
CA LEU A 194 21.20 14.24 -14.70
C LEU A 194 20.68 15.65 -14.50
N VAL A 195 20.73 16.46 -15.56
CA VAL A 195 20.14 17.79 -15.63
C VAL A 195 18.88 17.70 -16.47
N ASN A 196 17.75 17.84 -15.84
CA ASN A 196 16.46 17.92 -16.52
C ASN A 196 16.08 19.38 -16.69
N PHE A 197 15.96 19.81 -17.94
CA PHE A 197 15.48 21.14 -18.27
C PHE A 197 13.95 21.12 -18.30
N HIS A 198 13.36 21.51 -17.17
CA HIS A 198 11.92 21.66 -17.09
C HIS A 198 11.54 23.12 -17.25
N ARG A 199 10.47 23.39 -17.96
CA ARG A 199 9.79 24.67 -17.85
C ARG A 199 9.20 24.73 -16.45
N GLN A 200 9.92 25.39 -15.53
CA GLN A 200 9.33 25.70 -14.25
C GLN A 200 8.08 26.54 -14.46
N ARG A 201 6.96 26.01 -14.02
CA ARG A 201 5.65 26.61 -14.18
C ARG A 201 5.07 27.03 -12.85
N MET A 202 5.61 26.49 -11.77
CA MET A 202 5.31 26.87 -10.41
C MET A 202 6.49 27.68 -9.86
N GLN A 203 6.19 28.86 -9.33
CA GLN A 203 7.18 29.74 -8.72
C GLN A 203 7.15 29.56 -7.22
N PHE A 204 8.31 29.53 -6.60
CA PHE A 204 8.45 29.53 -5.17
C PHE A 204 8.88 30.92 -4.69
N VAL A 205 8.12 31.49 -3.75
CA VAL A 205 8.38 32.76 -3.11
C VAL A 205 8.90 32.53 -1.72
N THR A 206 10.18 32.68 -1.48
CA THR A 206 10.78 32.58 -0.15
C THR A 206 10.27 33.69 0.75
N VAL A 207 9.75 33.34 1.92
CA VAL A 207 9.25 34.29 2.92
C VAL A 207 10.13 34.29 4.15
N VAL A 208 10.21 33.18 4.85
CA VAL A 208 11.05 33.02 6.07
C VAL A 208 11.72 31.65 6.03
N PRO A 209 13.05 31.58 5.92
CA PRO A 209 13.76 30.30 5.98
C PRO A 209 13.45 29.49 7.23
N HIS A 210 13.33 28.19 7.09
CA HIS A 210 13.03 27.20 8.13
C HIS A 210 11.71 27.43 8.88
N GLN A 211 10.74 28.12 8.24
CA GLN A 211 9.42 28.38 8.82
C GLN A 211 8.30 28.07 7.84
N ARG A 212 7.27 27.41 8.34
CA ARG A 212 6.07 27.11 7.54
C ARG A 212 5.17 28.32 7.40
N VAL A 213 4.77 28.65 6.19
CA VAL A 213 3.67 29.58 5.91
C VAL A 213 2.35 28.82 6.06
N ARG A 214 1.63 29.10 7.14
CA ARG A 214 0.41 28.37 7.54
C ARG A 214 -0.87 28.99 6.98
N SER A 215 -0.83 30.26 6.59
CA SER A 215 -1.97 30.99 6.02
C SER A 215 -1.53 31.95 4.92
N VAL A 216 -2.34 32.05 3.87
CA VAL A 216 -2.14 32.95 2.75
C VAL A 216 -3.45 33.68 2.49
N CYS A 217 -3.39 34.97 2.19
CA CYS A 217 -4.53 35.78 1.81
C CYS A 217 -4.14 36.70 0.63
N CYS A 218 -4.87 36.62 -0.48
CA CYS A 218 -4.77 37.52 -1.59
C CYS A 218 -5.79 38.65 -1.39
N ARG A 219 -5.34 39.89 -1.23
CA ARG A 219 -6.21 41.02 -0.98
C ARG A 219 -6.70 41.67 -2.28
N HIS A 220 -7.81 42.38 -2.18
CA HIS A 220 -8.39 43.13 -3.32
C HIS A 220 -7.43 44.19 -3.88
N ASP A 221 -6.50 44.72 -3.09
CA ASP A 221 -5.46 45.64 -3.53
C ASP A 221 -4.32 44.98 -4.33
N GLY A 222 -4.40 43.65 -4.52
CA GLY A 222 -3.41 42.84 -5.21
C GLY A 222 -2.19 42.50 -4.38
N THR A 223 -2.17 42.77 -3.08
CA THR A 223 -1.13 42.31 -2.17
C THR A 223 -1.41 40.87 -1.70
N VAL A 224 -0.34 40.09 -1.48
CA VAL A 224 -0.41 38.75 -0.94
C VAL A 224 0.19 38.73 0.45
N TRP A 225 -0.59 38.33 1.42
CA TRP A 225 -0.20 38.27 2.82
C TRP A 225 0.04 36.84 3.26
N ALA A 226 1.15 36.61 3.96
CA ALA A 226 1.57 35.29 4.41
C ALA A 226 1.80 35.26 5.93
N GLY A 227 1.07 34.40 6.61
CA GLY A 227 1.18 34.15 8.05
C GLY A 227 2.02 32.92 8.35
N THR A 228 2.99 33.04 9.24
CA THR A 228 3.97 32.00 9.55
C THR A 228 3.77 31.37 10.92
N MET A 229 4.35 30.17 11.10
CA MET A 229 4.28 29.42 12.35
C MET A 229 5.14 30.02 13.48
N ASP A 230 6.07 30.91 13.17
CA ASP A 230 6.85 31.67 14.17
C ASP A 230 6.25 33.05 14.49
N GLY A 231 5.06 33.35 13.94
CA GLY A 231 4.26 34.51 14.28
C GLY A 231 4.56 35.77 13.46
N HIS A 232 5.19 35.67 12.29
CA HIS A 232 5.35 36.76 11.37
C HIS A 232 4.16 36.84 10.40
N VAL A 233 3.87 38.04 9.91
CA VAL A 233 2.97 38.28 8.81
C VAL A 233 3.74 39.08 7.73
N ALA A 234 4.08 38.39 6.65
CA ALA A 234 4.76 39.02 5.51
C ALA A 234 3.73 39.61 4.56
N VAL A 235 4.06 40.74 3.97
CA VAL A 235 3.27 41.42 2.95
C VAL A 235 4.08 41.44 1.67
N CYS A 236 3.56 40.77 0.65
CA CYS A 236 4.19 40.66 -0.67
C CYS A 236 3.37 41.43 -1.71
N SER A 237 4.02 41.86 -2.78
CA SER A 237 3.36 42.33 -3.99
C SER A 237 2.77 41.15 -4.77
N ARG A 238 1.94 41.44 -5.76
CA ARG A 238 1.30 40.46 -6.65
C ARG A 238 2.30 39.51 -7.37
N ASP A 239 3.51 40.01 -7.65
CA ASP A 239 4.61 39.22 -8.24
C ASP A 239 5.44 38.44 -7.20
N GLY A 240 5.01 38.41 -5.92
CA GLY A 240 5.67 37.70 -4.85
C GLY A 240 6.82 38.46 -4.17
N ARG A 241 7.16 39.68 -4.58
CA ARG A 241 8.25 40.44 -3.94
C ARG A 241 7.83 40.92 -2.56
N LEU A 242 8.64 40.64 -1.55
CA LEU A 242 8.42 41.10 -0.19
C LEU A 242 8.42 42.63 -0.11
N ARG A 243 7.35 43.20 0.39
CA ARG A 243 7.21 44.68 0.65
C ARG A 243 7.52 45.03 2.10
N GLY A 244 7.28 44.13 3.03
CA GLY A 244 7.52 44.35 4.44
C GLY A 244 6.76 43.40 5.34
N TRP A 245 6.71 43.72 6.62
CA TRP A 245 6.17 42.89 7.69
C TRP A 245 5.14 43.67 8.49
N LEU A 246 4.02 43.01 8.82
CA LEU A 246 3.05 43.62 9.71
C LEU A 246 3.58 43.65 11.14
N THR A 247 3.56 44.83 11.75
CA THR A 247 3.94 45.03 13.15
C THR A 247 2.77 44.83 14.09
N PRO A 248 3.00 44.56 15.42
CA PRO A 248 1.95 44.50 16.42
C PRO A 248 1.08 45.76 16.57
N GLN A 249 1.56 46.90 15.99
CA GLN A 249 0.82 48.19 15.94
C GLN A 249 -0.05 48.34 14.69
N GLY A 250 -0.14 47.31 13.82
CA GLY A 250 -0.92 47.36 12.58
C GLY A 250 -0.25 48.11 11.41
N ARG A 251 1.04 48.42 11.48
CA ARG A 251 1.82 49.09 10.42
C ARG A 251 2.69 48.10 9.66
N ILE A 252 2.97 48.42 8.39
CA ILE A 252 3.91 47.61 7.59
C ILE A 252 5.31 48.26 7.77
N ALA A 253 6.28 47.46 8.20
CA ALA A 253 7.68 47.84 8.38
C ALA A 253 8.60 47.06 7.42
N ALA A 254 9.69 47.65 6.96
CA ALA A 254 10.68 46.93 6.16
C ALA A 254 11.46 45.91 6.98
N ALA A 255 11.73 46.22 8.25
CA ALA A 255 12.43 45.28 9.15
C ALA A 255 11.52 44.09 9.53
N LYS A 256 12.06 42.88 9.49
CA LYS A 256 11.38 41.66 9.91
C LYS A 256 10.94 41.79 11.38
N THR A 257 9.66 41.78 11.62
CA THR A 257 9.07 41.98 12.95
C THR A 257 8.10 40.87 13.24
N ARG A 258 8.20 40.26 14.41
CA ARG A 258 7.21 39.26 14.86
C ARG A 258 5.92 40.01 15.20
N PHE A 259 4.82 39.58 14.58
CA PHE A 259 3.52 40.19 14.77
C PHE A 259 2.85 39.70 16.08
N SER A 260 2.81 38.38 16.26
CA SER A 260 2.11 37.75 17.41
C SER A 260 2.65 36.35 17.69
N GLU A 261 1.81 35.46 18.19
CA GLU A 261 2.02 34.01 18.20
C GLU A 261 1.77 33.44 16.79
N ARG A 262 1.82 32.11 16.65
CA ARG A 262 1.61 31.38 15.38
C ARG A 262 0.38 31.89 14.63
N VAL A 263 0.54 32.38 13.40
CA VAL A 263 -0.53 32.89 12.56
C VAL A 263 -1.13 31.73 11.75
N TYR A 264 -2.36 31.34 12.09
CA TYR A 264 -3.03 30.18 11.50
C TYR A 264 -3.99 30.51 10.39
N ALA A 265 -4.58 31.71 10.44
CA ALA A 265 -5.57 32.16 9.44
C ALA A 265 -5.41 33.62 9.11
N LEU A 266 -5.55 33.95 7.83
CA LEU A 266 -5.64 35.29 7.27
C LEU A 266 -6.86 35.30 6.36
N PHE A 267 -7.73 36.31 6.53
CA PHE A 267 -8.96 36.41 5.75
C PHE A 267 -9.32 37.90 5.52
N GLU A 268 -9.55 38.28 4.28
CA GLU A 268 -10.10 39.60 3.97
C GLU A 268 -11.61 39.50 3.75
N ASP A 269 -12.38 40.29 4.53
CA ASP A 269 -13.83 40.31 4.38
C ASP A 269 -14.30 41.24 3.24
N SER A 270 -15.59 41.20 2.93
CA SER A 270 -16.23 42.01 1.88
C SER A 270 -16.09 43.50 2.11
N LYS A 271 -15.74 43.93 3.34
CA LYS A 271 -15.46 45.32 3.73
C LYS A 271 -13.97 45.66 3.68
N SER A 272 -13.15 44.82 3.07
CA SER A 272 -11.68 44.96 2.97
C SER A 272 -10.94 45.04 4.31
N ARG A 273 -11.56 44.51 5.40
CA ARG A 273 -10.91 44.38 6.71
C ARG A 273 -10.16 43.05 6.73
N LEU A 274 -8.99 43.02 7.35
CA LEU A 274 -8.19 41.82 7.46
C LEU A 274 -8.37 41.17 8.84
N TRP A 275 -8.88 39.95 8.85
CA TRP A 275 -9.00 39.09 10.01
C TRP A 275 -7.75 38.22 10.16
N ILE A 276 -7.10 38.25 11.31
CA ILE A 276 -5.85 37.53 11.58
C ILE A 276 -6.10 36.60 12.77
N GLY A 277 -6.11 35.31 12.53
CA GLY A 277 -6.28 34.29 13.55
C GLY A 277 -4.96 33.72 14.02
N THR A 278 -4.77 33.63 15.32
CA THR A 278 -3.57 33.08 15.94
C THR A 278 -3.86 31.84 16.76
N LYS A 279 -2.85 31.03 16.99
CA LYS A 279 -2.93 29.91 17.91
C LYS A 279 -2.42 30.32 19.28
N GLY A 280 -3.36 30.55 20.19
CA GLY A 280 -3.11 30.88 21.59
C GLY A 280 -3.17 32.38 21.95
N HIS A 281 -3.23 33.29 20.96
CA HIS A 281 -3.25 34.75 21.21
C HIS A 281 -4.47 35.44 20.59
N GLY A 282 -5.55 34.67 20.33
CA GLY A 282 -6.85 35.19 19.90
C GLY A 282 -6.86 35.69 18.45
N LEU A 283 -7.68 36.70 18.21
CA LEU A 283 -8.02 37.27 16.94
C LEU A 283 -7.58 38.73 16.89
N PHE A 284 -7.01 39.13 15.74
CA PHE A 284 -6.77 40.55 15.42
C PHE A 284 -7.60 40.93 14.19
N LEU A 285 -8.16 42.15 14.21
CA LEU A 285 -8.86 42.76 13.10
C LEU A 285 -8.17 44.07 12.69
N LEU A 286 -7.60 44.06 11.48
CA LEU A 286 -7.02 45.26 10.87
C LEU A 286 -8.09 45.95 10.02
N GLY A 287 -8.52 47.12 10.46
CA GLY A 287 -9.49 47.92 9.73
C GLY A 287 -8.89 48.60 8.51
N THR A 288 -9.73 49.13 7.63
CA THR A 288 -9.32 49.92 6.43
C THR A 288 -8.67 51.22 6.81
N ASP A 289 -8.92 51.75 8.03
CA ASP A 289 -8.28 52.90 8.62
C ASP A 289 -6.87 52.61 9.18
N GLY A 290 -6.41 51.34 9.08
CA GLY A 290 -5.13 50.91 9.63
C GLY A 290 -5.16 50.64 11.14
N ARG A 291 -6.32 50.77 11.81
CA ARG A 291 -6.46 50.45 13.21
C ARG A 291 -6.51 48.94 13.43
N LEU A 292 -5.67 48.46 14.32
CA LEU A 292 -5.65 47.07 14.74
C LEU A 292 -6.45 46.86 16.05
N THR A 293 -7.44 46.02 16.01
CA THR A 293 -8.24 45.61 17.18
C THR A 293 -7.85 44.20 17.58
N HIS A 294 -7.52 43.99 18.86
CA HIS A 294 -7.19 42.68 19.44
C HIS A 294 -8.33 42.17 20.26
N CYS A 295 -8.79 40.92 19.96
CA CYS A 295 -9.90 40.25 20.65
C CYS A 295 -9.39 38.98 21.30
N LEU A 296 -9.61 38.88 22.61
CA LEU A 296 -9.29 37.72 23.44
C LEU A 296 -10.59 37.18 24.12
N PRO A 297 -10.57 35.92 24.54
CA PRO A 297 -11.59 35.44 25.45
C PRO A 297 -11.63 36.25 26.75
N ASP A 298 -12.81 36.71 27.13
CA ASP A 298 -13.04 37.46 28.37
C ASP A 298 -14.34 37.01 29.01
N SER A 299 -14.23 36.32 30.13
CA SER A 299 -15.36 35.78 30.86
C SER A 299 -16.26 36.88 31.50
N THR A 300 -15.78 38.12 31.56
CA THR A 300 -16.54 39.26 32.09
C THR A 300 -17.43 39.92 31.03
N THR A 301 -17.16 39.65 29.76
CA THR A 301 -17.87 40.21 28.60
C THR A 301 -18.79 39.17 27.98
N ALA A 302 -20.10 39.41 27.97
CA ALA A 302 -21.12 38.47 27.53
C ALA A 302 -20.93 37.98 26.06
N TYR A 303 -20.33 38.81 25.20
CA TYR A 303 -20.18 38.56 23.78
C TYR A 303 -18.71 38.58 23.35
N SER A 304 -17.77 38.11 24.19
CA SER A 304 -16.38 37.94 23.89
C SER A 304 -16.12 36.67 23.05
N LEU A 305 -14.95 36.56 22.48
CA LEU A 305 -14.46 35.34 21.87
C LEU A 305 -14.39 34.19 22.93
N ASN A 306 -14.68 32.95 22.55
CA ASN A 306 -14.68 31.85 23.51
C ASN A 306 -13.42 30.99 23.54
N SER A 307 -12.51 31.18 22.57
CA SER A 307 -11.23 30.46 22.49
C SER A 307 -10.14 31.32 21.86
N PRO A 308 -8.92 31.30 22.37
CA PRO A 308 -7.80 32.03 21.77
C PRO A 308 -7.15 31.30 20.58
N GLU A 309 -7.59 30.09 20.24
CA GLU A 309 -7.05 29.29 19.14
C GLU A 309 -7.92 29.43 17.89
N ILE A 310 -7.56 30.31 16.98
CA ILE A 310 -8.30 30.62 15.75
C ILE A 310 -7.66 29.90 14.57
N TYR A 311 -8.46 29.09 13.87
CA TYR A 311 -7.96 28.22 12.80
C TYR A 311 -8.40 28.61 11.40
N ASP A 312 -9.60 29.19 11.22
CA ASP A 312 -10.12 29.59 9.91
C ASP A 312 -11.24 30.63 10.04
N PHE A 313 -11.54 31.29 8.92
CA PHE A 313 -12.63 32.26 8.77
C PHE A 313 -13.40 31.98 7.48
N ASP A 314 -14.69 32.37 7.50
CA ASP A 314 -15.52 32.42 6.31
C ASP A 314 -16.58 33.51 6.46
N GLU A 315 -17.02 34.09 5.33
CA GLU A 315 -18.06 35.14 5.32
C GLU A 315 -19.26 34.65 4.53
N THR A 316 -20.43 34.61 5.16
CA THR A 316 -21.68 34.29 4.48
C THR A 316 -22.27 35.51 3.75
N ALA A 317 -23.16 35.27 2.78
CA ALA A 317 -23.74 36.31 1.92
C ALA A 317 -24.45 37.45 2.66
N ASP A 318 -24.89 37.23 3.90
CA ASP A 318 -25.46 38.23 4.79
C ASP A 318 -24.41 39.13 5.46
N GLY A 319 -23.09 38.88 5.22
CA GLY A 319 -21.96 39.57 5.82
C GLY A 319 -21.62 39.11 7.25
N SER A 320 -22.16 37.99 7.71
CA SER A 320 -21.76 37.36 8.98
C SER A 320 -20.38 36.69 8.82
N ILE A 321 -19.48 36.94 9.78
CA ILE A 321 -18.15 36.32 9.82
C ILE A 321 -18.17 35.11 10.73
N TRP A 322 -17.91 33.95 10.17
CA TRP A 322 -17.83 32.69 10.87
C TRP A 322 -16.38 32.35 11.19
N ILE A 323 -16.14 31.91 12.41
CA ILE A 323 -14.79 31.72 12.97
C ILE A 323 -14.67 30.30 13.48
N ALA A 324 -13.73 29.56 12.91
CA ALA A 324 -13.34 28.23 13.37
C ALA A 324 -12.37 28.35 14.54
N THR A 325 -12.71 27.78 15.69
CA THR A 325 -11.82 27.73 16.85
C THR A 325 -11.47 26.30 17.24
N PHE A 326 -10.26 26.08 17.75
CA PHE A 326 -9.82 24.76 18.19
C PHE A 326 -9.92 24.68 19.73
N GLY A 327 -11.08 24.22 20.18
CA GLY A 327 -11.42 24.12 21.61
C GLY A 327 -12.70 24.85 21.98
N GLY A 328 -13.10 25.90 21.25
CA GLY A 328 -14.34 26.66 21.49
C GLY A 328 -15.48 26.37 20.51
N GLY A 329 -15.23 25.56 19.46
CA GLY A 329 -16.21 25.30 18.41
C GLY A 329 -16.28 26.44 17.39
N VAL A 330 -17.49 26.80 16.99
CA VAL A 330 -17.75 27.88 16.04
C VAL A 330 -18.16 29.15 16.78
N ASN A 331 -17.60 30.27 16.36
CA ASN A 331 -18.08 31.61 16.72
C ASN A 331 -18.61 32.31 15.46
N VAL A 332 -19.55 33.21 15.60
CA VAL A 332 -20.07 34.05 14.54
C VAL A 332 -20.16 35.49 14.97
N VAL A 333 -19.74 36.41 14.10
CA VAL A 333 -19.95 37.84 14.26
C VAL A 333 -21.02 38.27 13.27
N PRO A 334 -22.24 38.56 13.71
CA PRO A 334 -23.32 39.03 12.83
C PRO A 334 -22.96 40.36 12.15
N PRO A 335 -23.56 40.68 10.99
CA PRO A 335 -23.41 41.99 10.38
C PRO A 335 -23.95 43.11 11.29
N GLY A 336 -23.21 44.22 11.37
CA GLY A 336 -23.62 45.38 12.20
C GLY A 336 -22.46 46.17 12.71
N GLU A 337 -22.74 47.08 13.63
CA GLU A 337 -21.74 47.83 14.35
C GLU A 337 -21.22 47.08 15.56
N GLY A 338 -19.90 46.92 15.65
CA GLY A 338 -19.22 46.29 16.77
C GLY A 338 -18.93 44.79 16.59
N LEU A 339 -17.99 44.30 17.40
CA LEU A 339 -17.57 42.89 17.43
C LEU A 339 -18.33 42.15 18.53
N ARG A 340 -19.40 41.45 18.16
CA ARG A 340 -20.17 40.61 19.08
C ARG A 340 -19.98 39.15 18.65
N PHE A 341 -19.30 38.37 19.45
CA PHE A 341 -19.06 36.96 19.17
C PHE A 341 -20.19 36.11 19.78
N LEU A 342 -21.00 35.52 18.88
CA LEU A 342 -22.02 34.54 19.29
C LEU A 342 -21.42 33.14 19.21
N HIS A 343 -21.61 32.39 20.26
CA HIS A 343 -21.09 31.02 20.36
C HIS A 343 -21.90 30.21 21.36
N ARG A 344 -21.58 28.94 21.53
CA ARG A 344 -22.31 28.02 22.43
C ARG A 344 -22.48 28.57 23.85
N GLY A 345 -21.49 29.26 24.41
CA GLY A 345 -21.54 29.76 25.79
C GLY A 345 -22.58 30.85 26.05
N ASN A 346 -22.87 31.68 25.01
CA ASN A 346 -23.80 32.81 25.13
C ASN A 346 -25.06 32.66 24.25
N SER A 347 -25.06 31.71 23.31
CA SER A 347 -26.15 31.42 22.37
C SER A 347 -26.37 29.92 22.20
N PRO A 348 -26.62 29.15 23.29
CA PRO A 348 -26.60 27.69 23.27
C PRO A 348 -27.66 27.07 22.37
N GLY A 349 -28.75 27.76 22.07
CA GLY A 349 -29.79 27.27 21.16
C GLY A 349 -29.39 27.23 19.71
N GLN A 350 -28.31 27.93 19.30
CA GLN A 350 -27.82 27.99 17.91
C GLN A 350 -26.63 27.09 17.64
N PHE A 351 -25.99 26.54 18.68
CA PHE A 351 -24.77 25.75 18.57
C PHE A 351 -24.91 24.37 19.20
N PRO A 352 -24.24 23.32 18.70
CA PRO A 352 -24.37 21.96 19.21
C PRO A 352 -23.94 21.87 20.68
N ALA A 353 -24.55 20.93 21.39
CA ALA A 353 -24.35 20.80 22.84
C ALA A 353 -22.92 20.39 23.23
N SER A 354 -22.29 19.47 22.56
CA SER A 354 -20.89 19.03 22.79
C SER A 354 -20.34 18.19 21.66
N GLY A 355 -19.03 18.10 21.60
CA GLY A 355 -18.31 17.14 20.74
C GLY A 355 -17.72 17.71 19.46
N PHE A 356 -18.01 18.96 19.09
CA PHE A 356 -17.52 19.61 17.90
C PHE A 356 -16.70 20.88 18.24
N GLU A 357 -15.99 20.85 19.36
CA GLU A 357 -15.23 22.00 19.84
C GLU A 357 -13.95 22.26 19.05
N LYS A 358 -13.40 21.25 18.36
CA LYS A 358 -12.15 21.36 17.60
C LYS A 358 -12.44 21.51 16.12
N VAL A 359 -12.66 22.73 15.67
CA VAL A 359 -12.94 23.09 14.27
C VAL A 359 -11.64 23.43 13.54
N ARG A 360 -11.38 22.76 12.44
CA ARG A 360 -10.18 23.01 11.60
C ARG A 360 -10.44 24.04 10.51
N ARG A 361 -11.57 23.89 9.80
CA ARG A 361 -11.96 24.72 8.66
C ARG A 361 -13.44 25.00 8.71
N ILE A 362 -13.80 26.12 8.09
CA ILE A 362 -15.19 26.53 7.96
C ILE A 362 -15.45 26.98 6.52
N THR A 363 -16.61 26.66 5.98
CA THR A 363 -17.06 27.07 4.65
C THR A 363 -18.59 27.11 4.64
N HIS A 364 -19.19 27.66 3.61
CA HIS A 364 -20.63 27.68 3.45
C HIS A 364 -21.05 27.21 2.06
N THR A 365 -22.31 26.75 1.93
CA THR A 365 -22.98 26.46 0.68
C THR A 365 -23.63 27.71 0.10
N ARG A 366 -24.07 27.66 -1.15
CA ARG A 366 -24.72 28.80 -1.81
C ARG A 366 -26.01 29.24 -1.12
N ASP A 367 -26.75 28.31 -0.51
CA ASP A 367 -27.98 28.60 0.25
C ASP A 367 -27.71 29.03 1.69
N GLY A 368 -26.44 29.28 2.03
CA GLY A 368 -26.03 29.82 3.34
C GLY A 368 -25.92 28.75 4.45
N LEU A 369 -25.92 27.45 4.14
CA LEU A 369 -25.62 26.40 5.12
C LEU A 369 -24.13 26.44 5.44
N VAL A 370 -23.77 26.71 6.69
CA VAL A 370 -22.38 26.71 7.13
C VAL A 370 -21.91 25.30 7.47
N ILE A 371 -20.74 24.95 7.03
CA ILE A 371 -20.11 23.64 7.20
C ILE A 371 -18.82 23.81 7.99
N ALA A 372 -18.73 23.16 9.14
CA ALA A 372 -17.53 23.12 9.97
C ALA A 372 -16.87 21.75 9.89
N SER A 373 -15.63 21.71 9.42
CA SER A 373 -14.76 20.53 9.37
C SER A 373 -14.10 20.35 10.74
N THR A 374 -14.36 19.24 11.42
CA THR A 374 -13.93 19.04 12.81
C THR A 374 -13.14 17.74 12.99
N THR A 375 -12.47 17.59 14.12
CA THR A 375 -11.81 16.33 14.48
C THR A 375 -12.78 15.21 14.87
N ARG A 376 -14.07 15.48 14.90
CA ARG A 376 -15.13 14.53 15.27
C ARG A 376 -16.23 14.39 14.22
N GLY A 377 -15.94 14.74 12.99
CA GLY A 377 -16.88 14.68 11.87
C GLY A 377 -17.17 16.04 11.27
N LEU A 378 -18.20 16.07 10.44
CA LEU A 378 -18.68 17.26 9.76
C LEU A 378 -19.87 17.83 10.53
N LEU A 379 -19.86 19.13 10.80
CA LEU A 379 -20.99 19.83 11.44
C LEU A 379 -21.60 20.81 10.45
N THR A 380 -22.91 20.80 10.31
CA THR A 380 -23.64 21.81 9.54
C THR A 380 -24.51 22.68 10.43
N LEU A 381 -24.49 23.97 10.17
CA LEU A 381 -25.18 25.01 10.92
C LEU A 381 -25.91 25.94 9.93
N ARG A 382 -27.12 26.32 10.25
CA ARG A 382 -27.82 27.36 9.48
C ARG A 382 -28.08 28.56 10.37
N PRO A 383 -27.73 29.79 9.92
CA PRO A 383 -28.02 30.98 10.68
C PRO A 383 -29.50 31.04 11.13
N GLY A 384 -29.74 31.29 12.42
CA GLY A 384 -31.08 31.37 12.94
C GLY A 384 -31.87 30.07 13.16
N GLN A 385 -31.30 28.90 12.83
CA GLN A 385 -31.94 27.61 13.13
C GLN A 385 -31.35 26.96 14.38
N THR A 386 -32.24 26.31 15.17
CA THR A 386 -31.93 25.75 16.49
C THR A 386 -31.40 24.31 16.49
N ALA A 387 -31.22 23.67 15.31
CA ALA A 387 -30.84 22.26 15.20
C ALA A 387 -29.64 22.04 14.26
N PRO A 388 -28.40 22.24 14.75
CA PRO A 388 -27.21 21.86 14.01
C PRO A 388 -27.13 20.33 13.82
N ARG A 389 -26.59 19.89 12.68
CA ARG A 389 -26.47 18.46 12.36
C ARG A 389 -25.00 18.05 12.28
N GLY A 390 -24.67 16.95 12.93
CA GLY A 390 -23.35 16.34 12.88
C GLY A 390 -23.36 15.05 12.06
N PHE A 391 -22.39 14.90 11.17
CA PHE A 391 -22.15 13.68 10.39
C PHE A 391 -20.84 13.05 10.84
N MET A 392 -20.90 11.78 11.22
CA MET A 392 -19.77 11.02 11.75
C MET A 392 -19.59 9.72 10.99
N HIS A 393 -18.41 9.13 11.12
CA HIS A 393 -18.14 7.79 10.65
C HIS A 393 -19.02 6.77 11.38
N GLN A 394 -19.65 5.89 10.62
CA GLN A 394 -20.45 4.77 11.12
C GLN A 394 -19.88 3.48 10.52
N PRO A 395 -19.29 2.57 11.34
CA PRO A 395 -18.61 1.38 10.81
C PRO A 395 -19.51 0.44 9.98
N ALA A 396 -20.82 0.43 10.27
CA ALA A 396 -21.79 -0.40 9.55
C ALA A 396 -22.35 0.26 8.28
N ASP A 397 -22.07 1.56 8.05
CA ASP A 397 -22.59 2.32 6.92
C ASP A 397 -21.43 2.78 6.02
N THR A 398 -21.28 2.12 4.87
CA THR A 398 -20.26 2.44 3.86
C THR A 398 -20.48 3.79 3.18
N ALA A 399 -21.66 4.36 3.28
CA ALA A 399 -22.02 5.68 2.76
C ALA A 399 -21.75 6.81 3.77
N SER A 400 -21.38 6.50 5.01
CA SER A 400 -20.97 7.49 6.00
C SER A 400 -19.55 8.02 5.76
N LEU A 401 -19.11 8.99 6.55
CA LEU A 401 -17.71 9.45 6.52
C LEU A 401 -16.74 8.27 6.77
N ARG A 402 -15.63 8.24 6.06
CA ARG A 402 -14.60 7.20 6.21
C ARG A 402 -13.87 7.28 7.56
N THR A 403 -13.61 8.48 8.04
CA THR A 403 -13.05 8.76 9.37
C THR A 403 -13.65 10.04 9.91
N ASN A 404 -13.56 10.23 11.22
CA ASN A 404 -14.14 11.40 11.89
C ASN A 404 -13.24 12.65 11.83
N ASP A 405 -11.96 12.52 11.53
CA ASP A 405 -11.06 13.67 11.48
C ASP A 405 -11.12 14.34 10.11
N VAL A 406 -12.01 15.34 9.96
CA VAL A 406 -12.22 16.08 8.73
C VAL A 406 -11.20 17.21 8.64
N MET A 407 -10.33 17.16 7.63
CA MET A 407 -9.30 18.16 7.39
C MET A 407 -9.86 19.42 6.75
N GLN A 408 -10.68 19.26 5.71
CA GLN A 408 -11.32 20.36 4.99
C GLN A 408 -12.54 19.86 4.22
N THR A 409 -13.53 20.74 4.11
CA THR A 409 -14.63 20.62 3.16
C THR A 409 -14.48 21.71 2.10
N LEU A 410 -14.64 21.37 0.83
CA LEU A 410 -14.66 22.30 -0.31
C LEU A 410 -16.02 22.22 -0.98
N VAL A 411 -16.70 23.35 -1.04
CA VAL A 411 -17.94 23.54 -1.82
C VAL A 411 -17.58 24.17 -3.15
N THR A 412 -17.87 23.50 -4.25
CA THR A 412 -17.53 23.98 -5.58
C THR A 412 -18.63 24.85 -6.19
N ARG A 413 -18.29 25.62 -7.21
CA ARG A 413 -19.25 26.40 -7.99
C ARG A 413 -20.27 25.53 -8.73
N SER A 414 -19.97 24.25 -8.99
CA SER A 414 -20.93 23.30 -9.56
C SER A 414 -21.93 22.74 -8.57
N GLY A 415 -21.76 23.00 -7.25
CA GLY A 415 -22.59 22.43 -6.17
C GLY A 415 -22.15 21.04 -5.73
N THR A 416 -20.94 20.63 -6.08
CA THR A 416 -20.33 19.42 -5.51
C THR A 416 -19.58 19.77 -4.24
N VAL A 417 -19.73 18.97 -3.22
CA VAL A 417 -19.05 19.11 -1.93
C VAL A 417 -18.02 18.00 -1.81
N TYR A 418 -16.73 18.36 -1.71
CA TYR A 418 -15.66 17.43 -1.43
C TYR A 418 -15.27 17.49 0.03
N VAL A 419 -15.16 16.34 0.68
CA VAL A 419 -14.79 16.19 2.09
C VAL A 419 -13.50 15.40 2.20
N ALA A 420 -12.43 16.07 2.63
CA ALA A 420 -11.14 15.44 2.90
C ALA A 420 -11.05 15.03 4.36
N THR A 421 -10.72 13.78 4.62
CA THR A 421 -10.55 13.22 5.96
C THR A 421 -9.14 12.66 6.15
N LEU A 422 -8.61 12.79 7.36
CA LEU A 422 -7.30 12.24 7.72
C LEU A 422 -7.36 10.71 7.72
N GLY A 423 -6.53 10.09 6.87
CA GLY A 423 -6.51 8.63 6.68
C GLY A 423 -7.68 8.03 5.90
N GLY A 424 -8.79 8.77 5.68
CA GLY A 424 -9.95 8.29 4.91
C GLY A 424 -10.00 8.77 3.46
N GLY A 425 -9.14 9.71 3.09
CA GLY A 425 -9.09 10.27 1.74
C GLY A 425 -10.19 11.28 1.46
N ILE A 426 -10.60 11.38 0.19
CA ILE A 426 -11.59 12.35 -0.29
C ILE A 426 -12.88 11.63 -0.67
N GLN A 427 -13.98 12.12 -0.11
CA GLN A 427 -15.34 11.73 -0.45
C GLN A 427 -16.07 12.92 -1.08
N GLN A 428 -17.13 12.66 -1.84
CA GLN A 428 -17.97 13.70 -2.46
C GLN A 428 -19.45 13.45 -2.22
N LEU A 429 -20.21 14.53 -2.20
CA LEU A 429 -21.67 14.54 -2.24
C LEU A 429 -22.15 15.84 -2.90
N SER A 430 -23.43 15.98 -3.20
CA SER A 430 -23.99 17.27 -3.65
C SER A 430 -24.38 18.16 -2.46
N GLU A 431 -24.42 19.49 -2.67
CA GLU A 431 -24.95 20.43 -1.66
C GLU A 431 -26.36 20.03 -1.19
N GLN A 432 -27.21 19.53 -2.08
CA GLN A 432 -28.59 19.11 -1.76
C GLN A 432 -28.61 17.95 -0.79
N GLN A 433 -27.69 16.98 -0.93
CA GLN A 433 -27.58 15.82 -0.05
C GLN A 433 -27.21 16.18 1.40
N LEU A 434 -26.59 17.36 1.64
CA LEU A 434 -26.34 17.83 3.01
C LEU A 434 -27.65 18.07 3.80
N HIS A 435 -28.77 18.26 3.11
CA HIS A 435 -30.09 18.44 3.75
C HIS A 435 -30.81 17.11 3.99
N ASP A 436 -30.38 16.03 3.34
CA ASP A 436 -30.98 14.71 3.49
C ASP A 436 -30.75 14.15 4.90
N PRO A 437 -31.69 13.39 5.45
CA PRO A 437 -31.51 12.72 6.73
C PRO A 437 -30.30 11.79 6.78
N GLN A 438 -29.96 11.15 5.65
CA GLN A 438 -28.87 10.21 5.47
C GLN A 438 -28.10 10.55 4.19
N PRO A 439 -27.19 11.55 4.21
CA PRO A 439 -26.38 11.91 3.05
C PRO A 439 -25.40 10.80 2.72
N GLN A 440 -25.15 10.58 1.42
CA GLN A 440 -24.22 9.57 0.96
C GLN A 440 -22.87 10.20 0.61
N PHE A 441 -21.86 9.91 1.40
CA PHE A 441 -20.48 10.33 1.18
C PHE A 441 -19.77 9.32 0.24
N LEU A 442 -19.77 9.61 -1.05
CA LEU A 442 -19.20 8.72 -2.07
C LEU A 442 -17.68 8.87 -2.14
N TRP A 443 -16.96 7.78 -2.02
CA TRP A 443 -15.50 7.78 -2.11
C TRP A 443 -15.02 7.98 -3.54
N VAL A 444 -14.18 9.00 -3.78
CA VAL A 444 -13.69 9.34 -5.12
C VAL A 444 -12.42 8.56 -5.42
N LYS A 445 -12.57 7.40 -6.05
CA LYS A 445 -11.46 6.48 -6.34
C LYS A 445 -10.29 7.15 -7.06
N ALA A 446 -10.55 8.03 -8.03
CA ALA A 446 -9.50 8.71 -8.79
C ALA A 446 -8.61 9.58 -7.91
N LEU A 447 -9.20 10.34 -6.97
CA LEU A 447 -8.50 11.25 -6.10
C LEU A 447 -7.67 10.56 -5.00
N ASN A 448 -8.03 9.32 -4.67
CA ASN A 448 -7.43 8.58 -3.56
C ASN A 448 -6.37 7.56 -4.00
N ARG A 449 -5.90 7.64 -5.23
CA ARG A 449 -4.78 6.83 -5.75
C ARG A 449 -3.43 7.39 -5.34
N ALA A 450 -3.31 8.70 -5.17
CA ALA A 450 -2.07 9.34 -4.74
C ALA A 450 -1.82 9.08 -3.25
N SER A 451 -0.57 8.83 -2.90
CA SER A 451 -0.13 8.64 -1.51
C SER A 451 -0.12 9.95 -0.72
N GLY A 452 -0.07 9.85 0.60
CA GLY A 452 -0.02 10.99 1.53
C GLY A 452 -1.38 11.57 1.90
N ASN A 453 -1.40 12.31 3.01
CA ASN A 453 -2.60 12.95 3.53
C ASN A 453 -3.00 14.17 2.70
N VAL A 454 -4.30 14.41 2.59
CA VAL A 454 -4.82 15.66 2.01
C VAL A 454 -4.66 16.76 3.04
N LEU A 455 -3.87 17.78 2.71
CA LEU A 455 -3.65 18.95 3.58
C LEU A 455 -4.72 20.01 3.36
N SER A 456 -5.04 20.28 2.09
CA SER A 456 -6.04 21.29 1.72
C SER A 456 -6.49 21.14 0.26
N MET A 457 -7.59 21.81 -0.07
CA MET A 457 -8.21 21.80 -1.40
C MET A 457 -8.70 23.20 -1.80
N THR A 458 -8.71 23.49 -3.10
CA THR A 458 -9.36 24.69 -3.66
C THR A 458 -9.83 24.42 -5.09
N GLU A 459 -10.78 25.21 -5.56
CA GLU A 459 -11.27 25.20 -6.94
C GLU A 459 -10.66 26.37 -7.72
N ASP A 460 -10.09 26.11 -8.92
CA ASP A 460 -9.60 27.17 -9.80
C ASP A 460 -10.74 27.81 -10.64
N GLN A 461 -10.40 28.84 -11.43
CA GLN A 461 -11.38 29.53 -12.27
C GLN A 461 -12.01 28.63 -13.35
N SER A 462 -11.33 27.56 -13.75
CA SER A 462 -11.80 26.58 -14.74
C SER A 462 -12.64 25.44 -14.14
N GLY A 463 -12.85 25.40 -12.81
CA GLY A 463 -13.58 24.35 -12.12
C GLY A 463 -12.75 23.12 -11.78
N ASN A 464 -11.43 23.16 -12.00
CA ASN A 464 -10.54 22.08 -11.57
C ASN A 464 -10.30 22.16 -10.06
N ILE A 465 -10.17 21.01 -9.42
CA ILE A 465 -9.92 20.89 -7.99
C ILE A 465 -8.44 20.65 -7.73
N TRP A 466 -7.82 21.61 -7.08
CA TRP A 466 -6.43 21.52 -6.66
C TRP A 466 -6.33 21.02 -5.24
N ILE A 467 -5.55 19.95 -5.04
CA ILE A 467 -5.42 19.21 -3.79
C ILE A 467 -3.95 19.23 -3.39
N ALA A 468 -3.65 19.83 -2.25
CA ALA A 468 -2.32 19.82 -1.68
C ALA A 468 -2.11 18.60 -0.80
N ARG A 469 -0.99 17.91 -1.01
CA ARG A 469 -0.41 16.88 -0.15
C ARG A 469 1.00 17.33 0.26
N GLU A 470 1.66 16.64 1.17
CA GLU A 470 2.95 17.10 1.74
C GLU A 470 4.00 17.46 0.66
N MET A 471 4.20 16.58 -0.33
CA MET A 471 5.21 16.76 -1.39
C MET A 471 4.58 16.73 -2.79
N LEU A 472 3.29 16.91 -2.90
CA LEU A 472 2.54 16.71 -4.14
C LEU A 472 1.38 17.70 -4.25
N MET A 473 1.27 18.37 -5.41
CA MET A 473 0.06 19.07 -5.81
C MET A 473 -0.69 18.21 -6.84
N GLN A 474 -1.96 17.96 -6.60
CA GLN A 474 -2.83 17.16 -7.46
C GLN A 474 -3.91 18.06 -8.07
N CYS A 475 -4.11 17.99 -9.37
CA CYS A 475 -5.19 18.67 -10.08
C CYS A 475 -6.20 17.62 -10.57
N TYR A 476 -7.43 17.75 -10.14
CA TYR A 476 -8.54 16.93 -10.63
C TYR A 476 -9.43 17.74 -11.54
N GLN A 477 -9.71 17.22 -12.69
CA GLN A 477 -10.61 17.76 -13.70
C GLN A 477 -11.94 17.02 -13.63
N PRO A 478 -12.98 17.57 -12.97
CA PRO A 478 -14.25 16.84 -12.76
C PRO A 478 -14.95 16.43 -14.05
N GLU A 479 -14.86 17.24 -15.11
CA GLU A 479 -15.51 17.00 -16.40
C GLU A 479 -14.95 15.75 -17.12
N SER A 480 -13.62 15.59 -17.12
CA SER A 480 -12.93 14.46 -17.76
C SER A 480 -12.68 13.28 -16.82
N GLY A 481 -12.77 13.50 -15.50
CA GLY A 481 -12.32 12.57 -14.48
C GLY A 481 -10.81 12.39 -14.41
N GLN A 482 -10.03 13.20 -15.15
CA GLN A 482 -8.59 13.11 -15.21
C GLN A 482 -7.95 13.70 -13.94
N VAL A 483 -6.85 13.06 -13.54
CA VAL A 483 -6.00 13.51 -12.41
C VAL A 483 -4.60 13.77 -12.93
N LEU A 484 -4.10 14.95 -12.66
CA LEU A 484 -2.76 15.39 -13.01
C LEU A 484 -1.95 15.56 -11.72
N LEU A 485 -0.69 15.14 -11.73
CA LEU A 485 0.18 15.17 -10.55
C LEU A 485 1.37 16.09 -10.82
N TYR A 486 1.70 16.92 -9.83
CA TYR A 486 2.84 17.84 -9.86
C TYR A 486 3.69 17.59 -8.61
N GLY A 487 4.87 17.02 -8.79
CA GLY A 487 5.76 16.65 -7.70
C GLY A 487 6.98 17.52 -7.57
N SER A 488 7.82 17.15 -6.59
CA SER A 488 9.00 17.92 -6.19
C SER A 488 10.07 17.99 -7.28
N SER A 489 10.24 16.95 -8.11
CA SER A 489 11.34 16.90 -9.07
C SER A 489 11.00 17.45 -10.45
N SER A 490 9.71 17.68 -10.77
CA SER A 490 9.32 18.10 -12.12
C SER A 490 8.77 19.51 -12.24
N SER A 491 8.00 19.99 -11.29
CA SER A 491 7.27 21.26 -11.43
C SER A 491 7.26 22.14 -10.18
N MET A 492 7.39 21.54 -8.99
CA MET A 492 7.36 22.29 -7.72
C MET A 492 8.73 22.51 -7.10
N GLY A 493 9.78 21.78 -7.52
CA GLY A 493 11.02 21.69 -6.78
C GLY A 493 10.84 20.93 -5.45
N GLU A 494 11.87 20.87 -4.61
CA GLU A 494 11.81 20.25 -3.28
C GLU A 494 11.00 21.11 -2.28
N VAL A 495 9.71 21.33 -2.59
CA VAL A 495 8.81 22.15 -1.78
C VAL A 495 7.91 21.26 -0.92
N GLU A 496 8.05 21.36 0.39
CA GLU A 496 7.13 20.76 1.35
C GLU A 496 5.93 21.69 1.57
N LEU A 497 4.73 21.27 1.16
CA LEU A 497 3.49 22.04 1.30
C LEU A 497 3.02 22.06 2.76
N ALA A 498 2.45 23.16 3.18
CA ALA A 498 1.89 23.33 4.51
C ALA A 498 0.37 23.07 4.52
N GLU A 499 -0.20 22.91 5.71
CA GLU A 499 -1.68 22.85 5.88
C GLU A 499 -2.36 24.22 5.64
N ALA A 500 -1.83 25.04 4.73
CA ALA A 500 -2.42 26.32 4.38
C ALA A 500 -3.64 26.11 3.47
N ARG A 501 -4.65 26.97 3.62
CA ARG A 501 -5.74 27.01 2.63
C ARG A 501 -5.19 27.63 1.34
N PRO A 502 -5.29 26.95 0.18
CA PRO A 502 -4.91 27.55 -1.08
C PRO A 502 -5.85 28.70 -1.43
N VAL A 503 -5.32 29.77 -2.00
CA VAL A 503 -6.09 30.94 -2.40
C VAL A 503 -5.86 31.21 -3.89
N VAL A 504 -6.94 31.53 -4.60
CA VAL A 504 -6.88 31.94 -6.00
C VAL A 504 -7.07 33.47 -6.07
N ASP A 505 -6.12 34.17 -6.66
CA ASP A 505 -6.20 35.64 -6.81
C ASP A 505 -7.16 36.04 -7.95
N ALA A 506 -7.36 37.32 -8.12
CA ALA A 506 -8.27 37.88 -9.14
C ALA A 506 -7.87 37.53 -10.58
N GLU A 507 -6.60 37.27 -10.84
CA GLU A 507 -6.05 36.86 -12.13
C GLU A 507 -6.07 35.36 -12.34
N GLY A 508 -6.57 34.59 -11.36
CA GLY A 508 -6.63 33.14 -11.41
C GLY A 508 -5.34 32.41 -11.04
N ARG A 509 -4.34 33.15 -10.49
CA ARG A 509 -3.14 32.48 -9.95
C ARG A 509 -3.44 31.86 -8.61
N LEU A 510 -2.93 30.65 -8.43
CA LEU A 510 -3.04 29.92 -7.17
C LEU A 510 -1.83 30.23 -6.29
N TRP A 511 -2.10 30.46 -5.00
CA TRP A 511 -1.11 30.67 -3.96
C TRP A 511 -1.31 29.64 -2.86
N HIS A 512 -0.22 29.00 -2.43
CA HIS A 512 -0.26 27.99 -1.36
C HIS A 512 0.94 28.15 -0.42
N GLY A 513 0.69 28.05 0.88
CA GLY A 513 1.75 28.08 1.88
C GLY A 513 2.57 26.80 1.90
N ALA A 514 3.86 26.94 2.11
CA ALA A 514 4.84 25.87 2.15
C ALA A 514 5.87 26.09 3.26
N MET A 515 6.79 25.14 3.41
CA MET A 515 8.02 25.35 4.17
C MET A 515 8.84 26.47 3.46
N ASP A 516 9.42 27.37 4.23
CA ASP A 516 10.24 28.51 3.80
C ASP A 516 9.50 29.62 3.04
N GLY A 517 8.28 29.39 2.54
CA GLY A 517 7.59 30.37 1.73
C GLY A 517 6.25 29.96 1.16
N MET A 518 5.97 30.42 -0.05
CA MET A 518 4.72 30.17 -0.78
C MET A 518 5.01 29.64 -2.18
N LEU A 519 4.22 28.65 -2.60
CA LEU A 519 4.14 28.21 -3.98
C LEU A 519 3.08 29.02 -4.73
N THR A 520 3.38 29.47 -5.95
CA THR A 520 2.42 30.19 -6.80
C THR A 520 2.54 29.80 -8.28
N PHE A 521 1.41 29.73 -8.96
CA PHE A 521 1.35 29.42 -10.39
C PHE A 521 -0.01 29.81 -10.99
N SER A 522 -0.04 29.95 -12.31
CA SER A 522 -1.30 30.07 -13.05
C SER A 522 -1.73 28.71 -13.59
N PRO A 523 -2.84 28.11 -13.12
CA PRO A 523 -3.31 26.81 -13.59
C PRO A 523 -3.42 26.68 -15.12
N GLN A 524 -3.79 27.77 -15.80
CA GLN A 524 -3.98 27.80 -17.25
C GLN A 524 -2.66 27.70 -18.05
N THR A 525 -1.51 28.03 -17.44
CA THR A 525 -0.21 27.98 -18.11
C THR A 525 0.52 26.65 -17.91
N LEU A 526 0.02 25.80 -17.02
CA LEU A 526 0.58 24.49 -16.79
C LEU A 526 0.22 23.55 -17.95
N ARG A 527 1.21 23.14 -18.73
CA ARG A 527 1.04 22.15 -19.80
C ARG A 527 1.72 20.85 -19.39
N HIS A 528 1.17 19.72 -19.79
CA HIS A 528 1.78 18.40 -19.67
C HIS A 528 2.40 18.04 -21.01
N ASN A 529 3.71 17.96 -21.07
CA ASN A 529 4.47 17.65 -22.28
C ASN A 529 5.46 16.49 -22.06
N ALA A 530 5.32 15.74 -20.95
CA ALA A 530 6.18 14.58 -20.75
C ALA A 530 5.94 13.53 -21.86
N PRO A 531 7.00 12.89 -22.34
CA PRO A 531 6.89 11.88 -23.39
C PRO A 531 6.07 10.68 -22.87
N THR A 532 5.59 9.87 -23.81
CA THR A 532 5.02 8.56 -23.50
C THR A 532 6.16 7.57 -23.23
N PRO A 533 6.36 7.09 -22.00
CA PRO A 533 7.47 6.20 -21.69
C PRO A 533 7.22 4.79 -22.25
N ASN A 534 8.26 4.15 -22.70
CA ASN A 534 8.24 2.71 -22.95
C ASN A 534 8.26 1.97 -21.60
N ILE A 535 7.44 0.91 -21.47
CA ILE A 535 7.49 0.02 -20.31
C ILE A 535 8.33 -1.20 -20.67
N ILE A 536 9.24 -1.53 -19.78
CA ILE A 536 10.03 -2.76 -19.86
C ILE A 536 9.83 -3.61 -18.61
N PHE A 537 10.01 -4.91 -18.74
CA PHE A 537 10.15 -5.85 -17.63
C PHE A 537 11.64 -5.96 -17.29
N THR A 538 12.01 -5.58 -16.06
CA THR A 538 13.42 -5.46 -15.66
C THR A 538 14.00 -6.80 -15.24
N ASP A 539 13.32 -7.48 -14.36
CA ASP A 539 13.77 -8.72 -13.73
C ASP A 539 12.62 -9.61 -13.28
N VAL A 540 12.95 -10.88 -13.06
CA VAL A 540 12.08 -11.81 -12.34
C VAL A 540 12.83 -12.41 -11.16
N ALA A 541 12.21 -12.35 -9.98
CA ALA A 541 12.68 -13.00 -8.76
C ALA A 541 11.74 -14.15 -8.39
N TYR A 542 12.29 -15.34 -8.17
CA TYR A 542 11.54 -16.49 -7.69
C TYR A 542 11.56 -16.58 -6.15
N GLN A 543 10.51 -17.12 -5.56
CA GLN A 543 10.34 -17.13 -4.09
C GLN A 543 11.32 -18.09 -3.37
N ASP A 544 11.98 -18.99 -4.09
CA ASP A 544 12.90 -20.01 -3.54
C ASP A 544 14.28 -19.45 -3.16
N GLY A 545 14.45 -18.13 -3.15
CA GLY A 545 15.68 -17.42 -2.76
C GLY A 545 16.58 -17.08 -3.95
N ASN A 546 17.30 -16.04 -3.82
CA ASN A 546 18.49 -15.48 -4.52
C ASN A 546 18.62 -15.54 -6.05
N ASN A 547 17.73 -16.13 -6.84
CA ASN A 547 17.84 -16.14 -8.29
C ASN A 547 16.95 -15.08 -8.94
N THR A 548 17.47 -13.86 -9.01
CA THR A 548 16.89 -12.81 -9.87
C THR A 548 17.47 -12.95 -11.27
N GLN A 549 16.59 -13.07 -12.27
CA GLN A 549 17.00 -13.13 -13.68
C GLN A 549 16.57 -11.87 -14.41
N PRO A 550 17.42 -11.25 -15.22
CA PRO A 550 17.03 -10.10 -16.02
C PRO A 550 16.04 -10.50 -17.11
N LEU A 551 15.04 -9.63 -17.35
CA LEU A 551 14.00 -9.82 -18.36
C LEU A 551 14.04 -8.79 -19.49
N LEU A 552 15.00 -7.88 -19.51
CA LEU A 552 15.05 -6.61 -20.26
C LEU A 552 14.47 -6.64 -21.70
N TYR A 553 14.64 -7.76 -22.42
CA TYR A 553 14.19 -7.89 -23.81
C TYR A 553 13.25 -9.06 -24.06
N ARG A 554 12.89 -9.81 -23.03
CA ARG A 554 12.06 -11.01 -23.16
C ARG A 554 10.57 -10.64 -23.19
N GLN A 555 9.86 -11.14 -24.19
CA GLN A 555 8.41 -11.05 -24.31
C GLN A 555 7.69 -12.32 -23.80
N ARG A 556 8.43 -13.39 -23.55
CA ARG A 556 7.91 -14.66 -23.04
C ARG A 556 8.81 -15.19 -21.93
N LEU A 557 8.21 -15.56 -20.82
CA LEU A 557 8.85 -16.18 -19.69
C LEU A 557 8.25 -17.56 -19.48
N THR A 558 9.07 -18.62 -19.68
CA THR A 558 8.65 -20.01 -19.38
C THR A 558 9.00 -20.32 -17.94
N LEU A 559 7.99 -20.71 -17.17
CA LEU A 559 8.10 -21.00 -15.75
C LEU A 559 8.12 -22.51 -15.51
N ASP A 560 9.12 -22.95 -14.75
CA ASP A 560 9.13 -24.33 -14.20
C ASP A 560 7.94 -24.51 -13.25
N PRO A 561 7.37 -25.73 -13.16
CA PRO A 561 6.26 -26.01 -12.27
C PRO A 561 6.50 -25.67 -10.79
N ARG A 562 7.76 -25.60 -10.37
CA ARG A 562 8.16 -25.24 -9.00
C ARG A 562 8.25 -23.74 -8.76
N HIS A 563 8.35 -22.93 -9.82
CA HIS A 563 8.56 -21.49 -9.78
C HIS A 563 7.27 -20.72 -10.12
N ARG A 564 6.13 -21.09 -9.50
CA ARG A 564 4.82 -20.44 -9.73
C ARG A 564 4.62 -19.18 -8.91
N SER A 565 5.41 -19.01 -7.84
CA SER A 565 5.47 -17.81 -7.03
C SER A 565 6.63 -16.98 -7.47
N LEU A 566 6.35 -15.79 -8.00
CA LEU A 566 7.37 -14.92 -8.57
C LEU A 566 7.01 -13.45 -8.41
N THR A 567 8.04 -12.61 -8.47
CA THR A 567 7.91 -11.15 -8.50
C THR A 567 8.57 -10.63 -9.76
N ILE A 568 7.83 -9.85 -10.55
CA ILE A 568 8.30 -9.24 -11.81
C ILE A 568 8.55 -7.77 -11.56
N GLY A 569 9.76 -7.31 -11.90
CA GLY A 569 10.14 -5.91 -11.89
C GLY A 569 9.69 -5.19 -13.16
N LEU A 570 9.36 -3.92 -13.04
CA LEU A 570 8.87 -3.03 -14.10
C LEU A 570 9.65 -1.72 -14.09
N ALA A 571 9.88 -1.15 -15.26
CA ALA A 571 10.31 0.23 -15.38
C ALA A 571 9.60 0.90 -16.57
N ALA A 572 9.09 2.10 -16.34
CA ALA A 572 8.71 3.03 -17.41
C ALA A 572 9.91 3.94 -17.67
N ILE A 573 10.43 3.92 -18.90
CA ILE A 573 11.64 4.65 -19.26
C ILE A 573 11.33 6.13 -19.43
N ASP A 574 11.32 6.81 -18.31
CA ASP A 574 11.15 8.27 -18.22
C ASP A 574 12.09 8.78 -17.12
N PHE A 575 12.98 9.67 -17.47
CA PHE A 575 14.01 10.19 -16.55
C PHE A 575 13.56 11.43 -15.79
N GLY A 576 12.28 11.81 -15.90
CA GLY A 576 11.63 12.84 -15.10
C GLY A 576 11.39 12.40 -13.65
N ASP A 577 10.24 12.76 -13.08
CA ASP A 577 9.91 12.43 -11.70
C ASP A 577 9.44 10.98 -11.56
N ARG A 578 10.35 10.09 -11.16
CA ARG A 578 10.04 8.66 -10.94
C ARG A 578 8.94 8.43 -9.89
N TYR A 579 8.76 9.33 -8.93
CA TYR A 579 7.76 9.18 -7.86
C TYR A 579 6.34 9.46 -8.35
N LEU A 580 6.19 10.16 -9.49
CA LEU A 580 4.90 10.40 -10.12
C LEU A 580 4.48 9.28 -11.07
N ILE A 581 5.41 8.42 -11.48
CA ILE A 581 5.10 7.28 -12.33
C ILE A 581 4.30 6.26 -11.53
N GLN A 582 3.09 5.99 -12.00
CA GLN A 582 2.20 4.98 -11.42
C GLN A 582 1.99 3.85 -12.43
N TYR A 583 1.83 2.64 -11.91
CA TYR A 583 1.65 1.45 -12.72
C TYR A 583 0.27 0.83 -12.48
N ALA A 584 -0.25 0.19 -13.53
CA ALA A 584 -1.38 -0.71 -13.42
C ALA A 584 -1.13 -1.95 -14.28
N TYR A 585 -1.63 -3.09 -13.82
CA TYR A 585 -1.55 -4.33 -14.55
C TYR A 585 -2.89 -5.07 -14.61
N ARG A 586 -3.01 -5.96 -15.56
CA ARG A 586 -4.07 -6.96 -15.63
C ARG A 586 -3.50 -8.28 -16.12
N LEU A 587 -4.06 -9.37 -15.62
CA LEU A 587 -3.72 -10.72 -16.02
C LEU A 587 -4.92 -11.32 -16.78
N ASP A 588 -4.70 -11.89 -17.98
CA ASP A 588 -5.71 -12.57 -18.79
C ASP A 588 -6.97 -11.72 -19.07
N GLY A 589 -6.78 -10.43 -19.33
CA GLY A 589 -7.89 -9.51 -19.62
C GLY A 589 -8.80 -9.18 -18.43
N LYS A 590 -8.46 -9.58 -17.20
CA LYS A 590 -9.18 -9.22 -15.97
C LYS A 590 -9.18 -7.70 -15.76
N PRO A 591 -10.00 -7.15 -14.87
CA PRO A 591 -9.99 -5.72 -14.55
C PRO A 591 -8.60 -5.22 -14.13
N TRP A 592 -8.30 -3.95 -14.44
CA TRP A 592 -7.05 -3.32 -14.08
C TRP A 592 -6.83 -3.27 -12.56
N ASN A 593 -5.67 -3.72 -12.13
CA ASN A 593 -5.18 -3.59 -10.76
C ASN A 593 -4.14 -2.45 -10.72
N TYR A 594 -4.44 -1.39 -9.98
CA TYR A 594 -3.58 -0.22 -9.83
C TYR A 594 -2.67 -0.40 -8.62
N ILE A 595 -1.37 -0.36 -8.84
CA ILE A 595 -0.35 -0.60 -7.79
C ILE A 595 0.41 0.66 -7.37
N GLY A 596 -0.03 1.85 -7.86
CA GLY A 596 0.61 3.13 -7.55
C GLY A 596 2.04 3.19 -8.10
N SER A 597 2.95 3.79 -7.35
CA SER A 597 4.37 3.91 -7.74
C SER A 597 5.21 2.63 -7.50
N THR A 598 4.59 1.54 -7.06
CA THR A 598 5.28 0.27 -6.88
C THR A 598 5.63 -0.31 -8.24
N SER A 599 6.92 -0.54 -8.49
CA SER A 599 7.46 -1.09 -9.75
C SER A 599 7.64 -2.61 -9.73
N ARG A 600 6.92 -3.32 -8.85
CA ARG A 600 6.98 -4.77 -8.72
C ARG A 600 5.61 -5.39 -8.63
N ILE A 601 5.38 -6.47 -9.40
CA ILE A 601 4.16 -7.27 -9.39
C ILE A 601 4.49 -8.64 -8.83
N SER A 602 3.83 -9.04 -7.74
CA SER A 602 4.03 -10.35 -7.12
C SER A 602 2.83 -11.26 -7.37
N PHE A 603 3.11 -12.49 -7.76
CA PHE A 603 2.15 -13.57 -7.90
C PHE A 603 2.49 -14.65 -6.87
N SER A 604 1.53 -15.02 -6.01
CA SER A 604 1.71 -16.05 -5.00
C SER A 604 1.66 -17.46 -5.60
N GLU A 605 0.82 -17.65 -6.61
CA GLU A 605 0.70 -18.92 -7.35
C GLU A 605 0.01 -18.67 -8.69
N LEU A 606 0.68 -19.02 -9.78
CA LEU A 606 0.12 -19.00 -11.12
C LEU A 606 -0.40 -20.39 -11.51
N SER A 607 -1.60 -20.45 -12.07
CA SER A 607 -2.16 -21.70 -12.59
C SER A 607 -1.35 -22.21 -13.81
N PRO A 608 -1.34 -23.52 -14.08
CA PRO A 608 -0.72 -24.04 -15.30
C PRO A 608 -1.37 -23.48 -16.56
N GLY A 609 -0.56 -23.14 -17.57
CA GLY A 609 -1.02 -22.61 -18.85
C GLY A 609 -0.31 -21.34 -19.25
N VAL A 610 -0.78 -20.73 -20.33
CA VAL A 610 -0.25 -19.46 -20.84
C VAL A 610 -1.11 -18.32 -20.31
N HIS A 611 -0.47 -17.39 -19.60
CA HIS A 611 -1.08 -16.18 -19.08
C HIS A 611 -0.51 -14.96 -19.80
N VAL A 612 -1.36 -13.96 -20.01
CA VAL A 612 -0.97 -12.68 -20.61
C VAL A 612 -0.99 -11.61 -19.52
N LEU A 613 0.20 -11.15 -19.14
CA LEU A 613 0.35 -10.01 -18.25
C LEU A 613 0.45 -8.74 -19.09
N THR A 614 -0.57 -7.88 -19.02
CA THR A 614 -0.58 -6.54 -19.66
C THR A 614 -0.31 -5.49 -18.60
N VAL A 615 0.62 -4.57 -18.86
CA VAL A 615 1.00 -3.47 -17.97
C VAL A 615 0.84 -2.14 -18.69
N CYS A 616 0.43 -1.10 -17.97
CA CYS A 616 0.47 0.29 -18.42
C CYS A 616 0.98 1.19 -17.29
N SER A 617 1.45 2.39 -17.64
CA SER A 617 1.92 3.36 -16.65
C SER A 617 1.46 4.78 -16.96
N THR A 618 1.64 5.67 -15.99
CA THR A 618 1.68 7.11 -16.26
C THR A 618 3.06 7.50 -16.80
N ASN A 619 3.15 8.71 -17.35
CA ASN A 619 4.43 9.38 -17.59
C ASN A 619 4.92 10.07 -16.29
N SER A 620 6.05 10.77 -16.36
CA SER A 620 6.64 11.54 -15.24
C SER A 620 5.81 12.76 -14.81
N ASP A 621 4.78 13.14 -15.55
CA ASP A 621 3.78 14.14 -15.13
C ASP A 621 2.60 13.49 -14.38
N GLY A 622 2.63 12.18 -14.15
CA GLY A 622 1.54 11.43 -13.50
C GLY A 622 0.30 11.23 -14.38
N VAL A 623 0.42 11.47 -15.69
CA VAL A 623 -0.68 11.30 -16.64
C VAL A 623 -0.67 9.87 -17.20
N TRP A 624 -1.82 9.19 -17.15
CA TRP A 624 -1.99 7.88 -17.78
C TRP A 624 -1.92 8.01 -19.30
N VAL A 625 -1.00 7.27 -19.90
CA VAL A 625 -0.75 7.26 -21.35
C VAL A 625 -0.99 5.87 -21.94
N ASP A 626 -1.18 5.80 -23.27
CA ASP A 626 -1.40 4.52 -23.94
C ASP A 626 -0.06 3.87 -24.31
N ASN A 627 0.60 3.28 -23.31
CA ASN A 627 1.90 2.63 -23.40
C ASN A 627 1.86 1.15 -22.97
N LYS A 628 0.80 0.44 -23.32
CA LYS A 628 0.59 -0.95 -22.91
C LYS A 628 1.70 -1.86 -23.42
N THR A 629 2.24 -2.67 -22.52
CA THR A 629 3.24 -3.70 -22.81
C THR A 629 2.75 -5.04 -22.27
N GLU A 630 3.06 -6.13 -22.99
CA GLU A 630 2.61 -7.47 -22.63
C GLU A 630 3.78 -8.43 -22.42
N LEU A 631 3.64 -9.30 -21.43
CA LEU A 631 4.56 -10.41 -21.15
C LEU A 631 3.74 -11.70 -21.11
N LEU A 632 4.15 -12.68 -21.90
CA LEU A 632 3.58 -14.03 -21.89
C LEU A 632 4.24 -14.85 -20.77
N LEU A 633 3.46 -15.31 -19.82
CA LEU A 633 3.88 -16.20 -18.73
C LEU A 633 3.41 -17.62 -19.07
N ASP A 634 4.35 -18.50 -19.44
CA ASP A 634 4.05 -19.88 -19.82
C ASP A 634 4.39 -20.82 -18.66
N VAL A 635 3.38 -21.17 -17.88
CA VAL A 635 3.51 -22.01 -16.68
C VAL A 635 3.38 -23.47 -17.08
N THR A 636 4.48 -24.22 -17.03
CA THR A 636 4.47 -25.64 -17.36
C THR A 636 3.73 -26.43 -16.28
N PRO A 637 2.82 -27.37 -16.68
CA PRO A 637 2.08 -28.17 -15.70
C PRO A 637 2.96 -29.24 -15.06
N MET A 638 2.73 -29.54 -13.79
CA MET A 638 3.30 -30.70 -13.09
C MET A 638 2.80 -32.00 -13.71
N LEU A 639 3.51 -33.10 -13.48
CA LEU A 639 3.15 -34.42 -14.06
C LEU A 639 1.68 -34.80 -13.78
N TRP A 640 1.21 -34.56 -12.56
CA TRP A 640 -0.16 -34.89 -12.13
C TRP A 640 -1.23 -33.92 -12.64
N GLU A 641 -0.84 -32.76 -13.13
CA GLU A 641 -1.74 -31.77 -13.74
C GLU A 641 -1.93 -32.00 -15.24
N ARG A 642 -1.05 -32.81 -15.85
CA ARG A 642 -1.15 -33.13 -17.29
C ARG A 642 -2.38 -33.99 -17.54
N THR A 643 -3.18 -33.62 -18.55
CA THR A 643 -4.42 -34.29 -18.89
C THR A 643 -4.27 -35.80 -19.12
N TRP A 644 -3.19 -36.24 -19.78
CA TRP A 644 -2.93 -37.66 -19.99
C TRP A 644 -2.68 -38.41 -18.68
N PHE A 645 -2.01 -37.79 -17.70
CA PHE A 645 -1.75 -38.38 -16.39
C PHE A 645 -3.02 -38.48 -15.54
N GLN A 646 -3.89 -37.43 -15.57
CA GLN A 646 -5.19 -37.46 -14.91
C GLN A 646 -6.10 -38.53 -15.51
N LEU A 647 -6.08 -38.70 -16.85
CA LEU A 647 -6.77 -39.79 -17.54
C LEU A 647 -6.23 -41.16 -17.14
N LEU A 648 -4.91 -41.31 -16.97
CA LEU A 648 -4.28 -42.52 -16.51
C LEU A 648 -4.71 -42.87 -15.08
N ILE A 649 -4.73 -41.90 -14.17
CA ILE A 649 -5.21 -42.09 -12.79
C ILE A 649 -6.70 -42.48 -12.78
N LEU A 650 -7.53 -41.84 -13.61
CA LEU A 650 -8.95 -42.14 -13.75
C LEU A 650 -9.14 -43.58 -14.26
N LEU A 651 -8.39 -44.01 -15.28
CA LEU A 651 -8.41 -45.38 -15.80
C LEU A 651 -7.99 -46.39 -14.75
N LEU A 652 -6.94 -46.12 -13.99
CA LEU A 652 -6.51 -46.95 -12.88
C LEU A 652 -7.58 -47.06 -11.78
N ALA A 653 -8.23 -45.94 -11.44
CA ALA A 653 -9.29 -45.91 -10.45
C ALA A 653 -10.52 -46.74 -10.92
N VAL A 654 -10.89 -46.61 -12.20
CA VAL A 654 -11.97 -47.39 -12.83
C VAL A 654 -11.59 -48.89 -12.87
N ALA A 655 -10.34 -49.20 -13.22
CA ALA A 655 -9.87 -50.60 -13.22
C ALA A 655 -9.87 -51.20 -11.81
N LEU A 656 -9.48 -50.42 -10.81
CA LEU A 656 -9.51 -50.89 -9.40
C LEU A 656 -10.94 -51.06 -8.90
N ALA A 657 -11.85 -50.15 -9.25
CA ALA A 657 -13.27 -50.27 -8.91
C ALA A 657 -13.92 -51.49 -9.58
N THR A 658 -13.60 -51.74 -10.88
CA THR A 658 -14.09 -52.92 -11.59
C THR A 658 -13.52 -54.22 -11.01
N TYR A 659 -12.22 -54.23 -10.65
CA TYR A 659 -11.62 -55.37 -9.96
C TYR A 659 -12.28 -55.64 -8.59
N ALA A 660 -12.48 -54.59 -7.79
CA ALA A 660 -13.13 -54.69 -6.50
C ALA A 660 -14.58 -55.21 -6.61
N THR A 661 -15.33 -54.74 -7.61
CA THR A 661 -16.70 -55.21 -7.85
C THR A 661 -16.72 -56.66 -8.33
N MET A 662 -15.81 -57.06 -9.22
CA MET A 662 -15.67 -58.48 -9.62
C MET A 662 -15.27 -59.35 -8.46
N ALA A 663 -14.31 -58.92 -7.63
CA ALA A 663 -13.89 -59.67 -6.45
C ALA A 663 -15.05 -59.84 -5.45
N TRP A 664 -15.81 -58.76 -5.23
CA TRP A 664 -17.01 -58.80 -4.39
C TRP A 664 -18.10 -59.72 -4.94
N LEU A 665 -18.35 -59.67 -6.26
CA LEU A 665 -19.29 -60.53 -6.93
C LEU A 665 -18.88 -62.03 -6.82
N ARG A 666 -17.57 -62.31 -7.04
CA ARG A 666 -17.01 -63.68 -6.87
C ARG A 666 -17.17 -64.14 -5.44
N HIS A 667 -16.87 -63.33 -4.46
CA HIS A 667 -17.03 -63.65 -3.05
C HIS A 667 -18.51 -63.93 -2.71
N ARG A 668 -19.41 -63.10 -3.24
CA ARG A 668 -20.85 -63.27 -3.05
C ARG A 668 -21.40 -64.55 -3.73
N GLN A 669 -20.87 -64.94 -4.91
CA GLN A 669 -21.19 -66.20 -5.55
C GLN A 669 -20.69 -67.40 -4.72
N GLN A 670 -19.48 -67.40 -4.25
CA GLN A 670 -18.90 -68.39 -3.40
C GLN A 670 -19.69 -68.56 -2.07
N SER A 671 -20.13 -67.48 -1.47
CA SER A 671 -21.00 -67.48 -0.30
C SER A 671 -22.32 -68.15 -0.62
N ARG A 672 -22.97 -67.82 -1.72
CA ARG A 672 -24.24 -68.45 -2.15
C ARG A 672 -24.09 -69.94 -2.44
N GLU A 673 -22.99 -70.32 -3.09
CA GLU A 673 -22.69 -71.74 -3.34
C GLU A 673 -22.44 -72.56 -2.03
N ARG A 674 -21.83 -71.94 -1.02
CA ARG A 674 -21.64 -72.55 0.33
C ARG A 674 -22.97 -72.64 1.02
N ASP A 675 -23.82 -71.63 0.99
CA ASP A 675 -25.14 -71.68 1.64
C ASP A 675 -26.03 -72.70 0.96
N GLN A 676 -26.00 -72.84 -0.37
CA GLN A 676 -26.73 -73.88 -1.09
C GLN A 676 -26.22 -75.30 -0.79
N ARG A 677 -24.88 -75.47 -0.65
CA ARG A 677 -24.31 -76.78 -0.21
C ARG A 677 -24.71 -77.10 1.22
N LEU A 678 -24.73 -76.11 2.10
CA LEU A 678 -25.16 -76.25 3.47
C LEU A 678 -26.65 -76.64 3.55
N GLU A 679 -27.52 -75.98 2.79
CA GLU A 679 -28.95 -76.31 2.69
C GLU A 679 -29.17 -77.70 2.11
N ASN A 680 -28.42 -78.09 1.08
CA ASN A 680 -28.54 -79.43 0.52
C ASN A 680 -28.08 -80.49 1.52
N ILE A 681 -27.00 -80.27 2.28
CA ILE A 681 -26.56 -81.18 3.34
C ILE A 681 -27.58 -81.25 4.48
N LEU A 682 -28.14 -80.08 4.87
CA LEU A 682 -29.21 -80.05 5.90
C LEU A 682 -30.50 -80.75 5.44
N ARG A 683 -30.79 -80.65 4.14
CA ARG A 683 -31.95 -81.41 3.57
C ARG A 683 -31.71 -82.88 3.55
N GLN A 684 -30.52 -83.35 3.13
CA GLN A 684 -30.16 -84.75 3.18
C GLN A 684 -30.17 -85.30 4.62
N TYR A 685 -29.73 -84.47 5.58
CA TYR A 685 -29.74 -84.84 7.00
C TYR A 685 -31.15 -84.97 7.56
N ARG A 686 -32.08 -84.07 7.15
CA ARG A 686 -33.49 -84.19 7.52
C ARG A 686 -34.14 -85.42 6.89
N GLU A 687 -33.90 -85.69 5.61
CA GLU A 687 -34.38 -86.89 4.94
C GLU A 687 -33.84 -88.20 5.56
N LEU A 688 -32.57 -88.16 5.99
CA LEU A 688 -31.98 -89.31 6.75
C LEU A 688 -32.61 -89.48 8.15
N GLN A 689 -32.82 -88.33 8.84
CA GLN A 689 -33.46 -88.33 10.16
C GLN A 689 -34.93 -88.76 10.10
N GLU A 690 -35.64 -88.40 9.06
CA GLU A 690 -37.00 -88.91 8.81
C GLU A 690 -37.02 -90.39 8.47
N ARG A 691 -36.03 -90.91 7.75
CA ARG A 691 -35.87 -92.38 7.53
C ARG A 691 -35.51 -93.10 8.78
N LEU A 692 -34.61 -92.62 9.60
CA LEU A 692 -34.28 -93.26 10.91
C LEU A 692 -35.43 -93.16 11.89
N ASN A 693 -36.24 -92.14 11.93
CA ASN A 693 -37.43 -92.02 12.75
C ASN A 693 -38.58 -92.95 12.25
N ALA A 694 -38.63 -93.21 10.92
CA ALA A 694 -39.56 -94.13 10.35
C ALA A 694 -39.19 -95.65 10.67
N GLU A 695 -37.89 -95.96 10.79
CA GLU A 695 -37.38 -97.28 11.18
C GLU A 695 -37.45 -97.55 12.68
N SER A 696 -37.49 -96.49 13.56
CA SER A 696 -37.52 -96.64 15.03
C SER A 696 -38.91 -96.82 15.65
N SER A 697 -39.95 -96.89 14.82
CA SER A 697 -41.35 -97.10 15.31
C SER A 697 -41.80 -98.58 15.48
N THR A 698 -40.89 -99.54 15.45
CA THR A 698 -41.17 -100.94 15.70
C THR A 698 -40.11 -101.60 16.56
N ARG A 699 -40.23 -101.44 17.91
CA ARG A 699 -40.04 -102.54 18.93
C ARG A 699 -39.97 -101.92 20.35
N PRO A 700 -40.43 -102.77 21.33
CA PRO A 700 -40.70 -102.25 22.70
C PRO A 700 -39.59 -102.54 23.72
N GLU A 701 -39.65 -101.76 24.76
CA GLU A 701 -39.27 -101.85 26.16
C GLU A 701 -38.13 -102.83 26.63
N THR A 702 -37.23 -102.21 27.30
CA THR A 702 -36.65 -102.40 28.65
C THR A 702 -35.17 -102.83 28.67
N PRO A 703 -34.39 -102.60 29.73
CA PRO A 703 -34.32 -101.47 30.70
C PRO A 703 -32.93 -100.82 30.80
N SER A 704 -32.90 -99.69 31.49
CA SER A 704 -31.69 -99.04 31.97
C SER A 704 -30.69 -99.92 32.66
N PRO A 705 -29.38 -99.67 32.71
CA PRO A 705 -28.85 -98.52 33.45
C PRO A 705 -27.51 -97.86 32.92
N VAL A 706 -27.13 -96.83 33.65
CA VAL A 706 -25.82 -96.22 33.81
C VAL A 706 -25.54 -95.00 32.93
N LYS A 707 -25.68 -93.86 33.60
CA LYS A 707 -25.19 -92.53 33.18
C LYS A 707 -23.66 -92.55 33.09
N TYR A 708 -23.15 -92.21 31.99
CA TYR A 708 -21.91 -91.35 31.81
C TYR A 708 -22.29 -90.18 30.98
N GLN A 709 -22.33 -89.00 31.63
CA GLN A 709 -22.28 -87.69 30.97
C GLN A 709 -20.87 -87.53 30.48
N LEU A 710 -20.67 -87.55 29.19
CA LEU A 710 -19.49 -86.90 28.53
C LEU A 710 -19.91 -85.49 28.25
N GLU A 711 -19.29 -84.57 28.96
CA GLU A 711 -19.28 -83.15 28.65
C GLU A 711 -18.74 -83.05 27.24
N GLU A 712 -19.41 -82.23 26.41
CA GLU A 712 -18.92 -81.83 25.07
C GLU A 712 -17.61 -81.07 25.24
N PRO A 713 -16.57 -81.36 24.46
CA PRO A 713 -15.35 -80.58 24.51
C PRO A 713 -15.62 -79.19 23.98
N HIS A 714 -15.64 -78.20 24.86
CA HIS A 714 -15.50 -76.82 24.49
C HIS A 714 -14.14 -76.64 23.84
N ILE A 715 -14.12 -76.50 22.54
CA ILE A 715 -12.92 -75.94 21.85
C ILE A 715 -12.92 -74.47 22.17
N VAL A 716 -12.23 -74.03 23.22
CA VAL A 716 -11.97 -72.65 23.58
C VAL A 716 -10.95 -72.22 22.55
N ASN A 717 -11.34 -71.22 21.76
CA ASN A 717 -10.47 -70.55 20.81
C ASN A 717 -9.39 -69.78 21.64
N GLU A 718 -8.11 -70.11 21.47
CA GLU A 718 -6.97 -69.43 22.20
C GLU A 718 -7.10 -67.95 22.26
N ASP A 719 -7.70 -67.35 21.21
CA ASP A 719 -7.89 -65.86 21.09
C ASP A 719 -9.04 -65.38 22.00
N GLU A 720 -10.08 -66.18 22.23
CA GLU A 720 -11.17 -65.84 23.17
C GLU A 720 -10.70 -65.98 24.63
N GLU A 721 -9.88 -66.98 24.91
CA GLU A 721 -9.31 -67.18 26.22
C GLU A 721 -8.33 -66.01 26.56
N MET A 722 -7.49 -65.61 25.60
CA MET A 722 -6.60 -64.49 25.74
C MET A 722 -7.36 -63.14 25.97
N MET A 723 -8.44 -62.92 25.22
CA MET A 723 -9.29 -61.72 25.40
C MET A 723 -10.00 -61.75 26.76
N GLY A 724 -10.48 -62.93 27.23
CA GLY A 724 -11.05 -63.07 28.56
C GLY A 724 -10.05 -62.72 29.66
N GLN A 725 -8.83 -63.28 29.58
CA GLN A 725 -7.72 -62.94 30.50
C GLN A 725 -7.35 -61.48 30.47
N LEU A 726 -7.29 -60.87 29.28
CA LEU A 726 -7.00 -59.44 29.10
C LEU A 726 -8.09 -58.60 29.76
N MET A 727 -9.37 -58.91 29.51
CA MET A 727 -10.46 -58.09 30.07
C MET A 727 -10.53 -58.23 31.58
N ASN A 728 -10.30 -59.40 32.13
CA ASN A 728 -10.20 -59.64 33.59
C ASN A 728 -9.06 -58.80 34.20
N TYR A 729 -7.88 -58.80 33.56
CA TYR A 729 -6.76 -58.06 34.03
C TYR A 729 -7.03 -56.53 34.00
N ILE A 730 -7.59 -56.01 32.88
CA ILE A 730 -7.96 -54.60 32.76
C ILE A 730 -9.01 -54.20 33.79
N GLU A 731 -10.01 -55.06 34.06
CA GLU A 731 -11.03 -54.73 35.07
C GLU A 731 -10.51 -54.70 36.51
N GLN A 732 -9.55 -55.54 36.83
CA GLN A 732 -8.92 -55.54 38.16
C GLN A 732 -8.04 -54.29 38.38
N HIS A 733 -7.42 -53.77 37.31
CA HIS A 733 -6.46 -52.67 37.38
C HIS A 733 -6.98 -51.37 36.74
N ILE A 734 -8.27 -51.25 36.37
CA ILE A 734 -8.84 -50.14 35.58
C ILE A 734 -8.67 -48.79 36.23
N ALA A 735 -8.63 -48.73 37.56
CA ALA A 735 -8.49 -47.50 38.33
C ALA A 735 -7.03 -47.01 38.45
N GLU A 736 -6.06 -47.83 38.05
CA GLU A 736 -4.64 -47.52 38.12
C GLU A 736 -4.29 -46.54 36.99
N GLU A 737 -3.80 -45.32 37.35
CA GLU A 737 -3.42 -44.30 36.38
C GLU A 737 -2.28 -44.74 35.48
N ASP A 738 -1.32 -45.50 36.04
CA ASP A 738 -0.07 -45.93 35.38
C ASP A 738 -0.17 -47.27 34.63
N LEU A 739 -1.36 -47.84 34.45
CA LEU A 739 -1.53 -49.11 33.73
C LEU A 739 -1.06 -48.95 32.27
N ARG A 740 -0.02 -49.67 31.92
CA ARG A 740 0.63 -49.61 30.60
C ARG A 740 0.37 -50.84 29.75
N PRO A 741 0.48 -50.73 28.41
CA PRO A 741 0.38 -51.90 27.53
C PRO A 741 1.38 -53.01 27.83
N GLU A 742 2.54 -52.65 28.39
CA GLU A 742 3.57 -53.60 28.79
C GLU A 742 3.12 -54.47 29.97
N ASP A 743 2.36 -53.92 30.90
CA ASP A 743 1.81 -54.62 32.06
C ASP A 743 0.73 -55.62 31.60
N MET A 744 -0.11 -55.21 30.66
CA MET A 744 -1.12 -56.06 30.04
C MET A 744 -0.48 -57.23 29.24
N ALA A 745 0.59 -56.92 28.48
CA ALA A 745 1.34 -57.95 27.74
C ALA A 745 1.99 -58.99 28.70
N SER A 746 2.58 -58.51 29.79
CA SER A 746 3.22 -59.33 30.79
C SER A 746 2.23 -60.24 31.54
N ALA A 747 1.05 -59.68 31.86
CA ALA A 747 -0.04 -60.48 32.49
C ALA A 747 -0.55 -61.66 31.62
N LEU A 748 -0.41 -61.54 30.31
CA LEU A 748 -0.75 -62.53 29.31
C LEU A 748 0.46 -63.44 28.92
N ASN A 749 1.64 -63.25 29.55
CA ASN A 749 2.91 -63.90 29.18
C ASN A 749 3.31 -63.67 27.70
N LEU A 750 2.97 -62.49 27.12
CA LEU A 750 3.27 -62.15 25.73
C LEU A 750 4.33 -61.12 25.64
N GLY A 751 5.22 -61.25 24.67
CA GLY A 751 6.16 -60.14 24.35
C GLY A 751 5.40 -58.95 23.75
N ARG A 752 5.89 -57.71 24.03
CA ARG A 752 5.25 -56.46 23.60
C ARG A 752 4.86 -56.45 22.11
N THR A 753 5.78 -56.86 21.22
CA THR A 753 5.53 -56.84 19.76
C THR A 753 4.42 -57.82 19.36
N VAL A 754 4.41 -59.01 19.98
CA VAL A 754 3.39 -60.05 19.73
C VAL A 754 2.03 -59.57 20.25
N PHE A 755 1.99 -58.97 21.46
CA PHE A 755 0.76 -58.43 22.02
C PHE A 755 0.17 -57.32 21.16
N TYR A 756 0.98 -56.33 20.70
CA TYR A 756 0.52 -55.29 19.81
C TYR A 756 -0.01 -55.83 18.47
N SER A 757 0.67 -56.81 17.87
CA SER A 757 0.24 -57.49 16.64
C SER A 757 -1.08 -58.20 16.80
N LYS A 758 -1.19 -59.02 17.86
CA LYS A 758 -2.43 -59.78 18.17
C LYS A 758 -3.60 -58.86 18.47
N MET A 759 -3.42 -57.80 19.25
CA MET A 759 -4.45 -56.80 19.55
C MET A 759 -4.93 -56.11 18.28
N LYS A 760 -4.02 -55.72 17.39
CA LYS A 760 -4.41 -55.14 16.11
C LYS A 760 -5.15 -56.11 15.20
N GLN A 761 -4.80 -57.38 15.24
CA GLN A 761 -5.46 -58.43 14.46
C GLN A 761 -6.86 -58.73 15.00
N LEU A 762 -7.03 -58.84 16.33
CA LEU A 762 -8.27 -59.26 16.97
C LEU A 762 -9.29 -58.14 17.14
N VAL A 763 -8.81 -56.94 17.52
CA VAL A 763 -9.69 -55.80 17.88
C VAL A 763 -9.59 -54.67 16.91
N GLY A 764 -8.59 -54.65 16.01
CA GLY A 764 -8.39 -53.63 15.01
C GLY A 764 -7.74 -52.31 15.52
N VAL A 765 -7.54 -52.19 16.84
CA VAL A 765 -6.98 -50.99 17.48
C VAL A 765 -5.72 -51.33 18.27
N SER A 766 -4.94 -50.26 18.62
CA SER A 766 -3.77 -50.47 19.48
C SER A 766 -4.16 -50.78 20.92
N PRO A 767 -3.31 -51.47 21.71
CA PRO A 767 -3.58 -51.74 23.12
C PRO A 767 -3.89 -50.50 23.96
N VAL A 768 -3.21 -49.38 23.70
CA VAL A 768 -3.49 -48.08 24.35
C VAL A 768 -4.89 -47.58 24.03
N GLU A 769 -5.27 -47.65 22.75
CA GLU A 769 -6.60 -47.24 22.28
C GLU A 769 -7.68 -48.16 22.86
N PHE A 770 -7.44 -49.46 22.90
CA PHE A 770 -8.36 -50.42 23.49
C PHE A 770 -8.58 -50.17 24.99
N LEU A 771 -7.54 -49.97 25.76
CA LEU A 771 -7.63 -49.63 27.17
C LEU A 771 -8.44 -48.34 27.38
N ARG A 772 -8.18 -47.33 26.54
CA ARG A 772 -8.92 -46.09 26.59
C ARG A 772 -10.42 -46.29 26.32
N GLN A 773 -10.78 -47.10 25.33
CA GLN A 773 -12.18 -47.40 25.01
C GLN A 773 -12.85 -48.15 26.17
N VAL A 774 -12.20 -49.14 26.75
CA VAL A 774 -12.73 -49.91 27.93
C VAL A 774 -12.95 -48.94 29.11
N ARG A 775 -12.02 -48.05 29.39
CA ARG A 775 -12.14 -47.02 30.45
C ARG A 775 -13.33 -46.08 30.20
N ILE A 776 -13.53 -45.65 28.94
CA ILE A 776 -14.68 -44.80 28.59
C ILE A 776 -16.00 -45.55 28.72
N GLN A 777 -16.08 -46.83 28.28
CA GLN A 777 -17.27 -47.62 28.43
C GLN A 777 -17.61 -47.86 29.92
N ARG A 778 -16.59 -48.13 30.76
CA ARG A 778 -16.81 -48.29 32.21
C ARG A 778 -17.26 -46.97 32.84
N ALA A 779 -16.72 -45.82 32.39
CA ALA A 779 -17.16 -44.50 32.82
C ALA A 779 -18.64 -44.27 32.47
N MET A 780 -19.10 -44.63 31.27
CA MET A 780 -20.50 -44.56 30.89
C MET A 780 -21.42 -45.36 31.83
N GLN A 781 -21.00 -46.57 32.17
CA GLN A 781 -21.76 -47.42 33.12
C GLN A 781 -21.80 -46.83 34.53
N LEU A 782 -20.70 -46.23 34.99
CA LEU A 782 -20.63 -45.58 36.30
C LEU A 782 -21.46 -44.30 36.34
N MET A 783 -21.46 -43.50 35.25
CA MET A 783 -22.30 -42.32 35.16
C MET A 783 -23.79 -42.62 35.14
N ALA A 784 -24.20 -43.74 34.53
CA ALA A 784 -25.61 -44.17 34.50
C ALA A 784 -26.11 -44.77 35.82
N ARG A 785 -25.20 -45.23 36.71
CA ARG A 785 -25.57 -45.98 37.92
C ARG A 785 -25.11 -45.35 39.24
N SER A 786 -24.42 -44.16 39.19
CA SER A 786 -23.86 -43.53 40.40
C SER A 786 -24.04 -42.04 40.40
N THR A 787 -24.10 -41.45 41.58
CA THR A 787 -24.20 -40.02 41.84
C THR A 787 -22.83 -39.30 41.90
N LYS A 788 -21.74 -40.03 41.64
CA LYS A 788 -20.36 -39.50 41.66
C LYS A 788 -20.18 -38.37 40.65
N SER A 789 -19.41 -37.34 41.00
CA SER A 789 -19.10 -36.25 40.05
C SER A 789 -18.33 -36.74 38.82
N VAL A 790 -18.34 -35.98 37.73
CA VAL A 790 -17.58 -36.33 36.52
C VAL A 790 -16.08 -36.52 36.79
N ALA A 791 -15.52 -35.72 37.70
CA ALA A 791 -14.12 -35.84 38.07
C ALA A 791 -13.86 -37.14 38.88
N GLU A 792 -14.73 -37.49 39.79
CA GLU A 792 -14.60 -38.75 40.56
C GLU A 792 -14.76 -39.98 39.66
N VAL A 793 -15.63 -39.95 38.67
CA VAL A 793 -15.75 -41.02 37.67
C VAL A 793 -14.47 -41.09 36.82
N ALA A 794 -13.89 -39.97 36.42
CA ALA A 794 -12.65 -39.94 35.65
C ALA A 794 -11.50 -40.63 36.44
N TYR A 795 -11.34 -40.34 37.72
CA TYR A 795 -10.33 -40.96 38.57
C TYR A 795 -10.66 -42.45 38.82
N ALA A 796 -11.91 -42.80 39.01
CA ALA A 796 -12.32 -44.20 39.25
C ALA A 796 -12.06 -45.14 38.07
N VAL A 797 -11.93 -44.58 36.88
CA VAL A 797 -11.59 -45.35 35.65
C VAL A 797 -10.14 -45.09 35.18
N GLY A 798 -9.27 -44.55 36.04
CA GLY A 798 -7.85 -44.46 35.81
C GLY A 798 -7.40 -43.29 34.92
N PHE A 799 -8.14 -42.19 34.82
CA PHE A 799 -7.65 -40.95 34.20
C PHE A 799 -7.11 -40.01 35.27
N SER A 800 -5.88 -39.52 35.08
CA SER A 800 -5.23 -38.54 35.97
C SER A 800 -5.75 -37.12 35.80
N ASP A 801 -6.28 -36.79 34.61
CA ASP A 801 -6.81 -35.44 34.30
C ASP A 801 -8.28 -35.51 33.82
N PRO A 802 -9.23 -34.95 34.59
CA PRO A 802 -10.64 -34.90 34.22
C PRO A 802 -10.89 -34.07 32.93
N LYS A 803 -10.02 -33.14 32.55
CA LYS A 803 -10.16 -32.37 31.28
C LYS A 803 -9.80 -33.26 30.09
N TYR A 804 -8.72 -34.01 30.21
CA TYR A 804 -8.34 -34.98 29.19
C TYR A 804 -9.38 -36.11 29.07
N PHE A 805 -9.90 -36.64 30.19
CA PHE A 805 -11.02 -37.55 30.20
C PHE A 805 -12.22 -37.02 29.42
N SER A 806 -12.66 -35.78 29.71
CA SER A 806 -13.81 -35.15 29.04
C SER A 806 -13.61 -35.07 27.53
N LYS A 807 -12.41 -34.78 27.08
CA LYS A 807 -12.04 -34.73 25.65
C LYS A 807 -12.11 -36.12 25.00
N CYS A 808 -11.58 -37.13 25.67
CA CYS A 808 -11.64 -38.54 25.21
C CYS A 808 -13.06 -39.07 25.20
N PHE A 809 -13.84 -38.77 26.23
CA PHE A 809 -15.23 -39.17 26.35
C PHE A 809 -16.09 -38.55 25.22
N LYS A 810 -15.94 -37.23 24.94
CA LYS A 810 -16.65 -36.60 23.83
C LYS A 810 -16.23 -37.15 22.46
N LYS A 811 -14.95 -37.49 22.29
CA LYS A 811 -14.45 -38.07 21.04
C LYS A 811 -15.08 -39.46 20.78
N GLU A 812 -15.28 -40.27 21.83
CA GLU A 812 -15.78 -41.67 21.72
C GLU A 812 -17.31 -41.70 21.64
N THR A 813 -18.00 -40.86 22.43
CA THR A 813 -19.48 -40.94 22.59
C THR A 813 -20.23 -39.88 21.79
N GLY A 814 -19.51 -38.84 21.27
CA GLY A 814 -20.13 -37.64 20.64
C GLY A 814 -20.68 -36.62 21.64
N LEU A 815 -20.82 -36.95 22.92
CA LEU A 815 -21.43 -36.14 23.97
C LEU A 815 -20.39 -35.77 25.05
N THR A 816 -20.57 -34.63 25.71
CA THR A 816 -19.78 -34.34 26.91
C THR A 816 -20.24 -35.25 28.09
N PRO A 817 -19.35 -35.59 29.06
CA PRO A 817 -19.74 -36.42 30.20
C PRO A 817 -20.95 -35.87 30.99
N SER A 818 -21.04 -34.54 31.13
CA SER A 818 -22.18 -33.91 31.83
C SER A 818 -23.49 -34.10 31.04
N LEU A 819 -23.44 -33.86 29.73
CA LEU A 819 -24.61 -34.02 28.86
C LEU A 819 -25.06 -35.48 28.76
N TYR A 820 -24.08 -36.42 28.71
CA TYR A 820 -24.38 -37.86 28.74
C TYR A 820 -25.10 -38.28 30.01
N ARG A 821 -24.71 -37.75 31.18
CA ARG A 821 -25.37 -38.01 32.46
C ARG A 821 -26.80 -37.48 32.49
N GLU A 822 -27.06 -36.27 31.96
CA GLU A 822 -28.41 -35.70 31.89
C GLU A 822 -29.35 -36.54 30.99
N GLN A 823 -28.81 -37.24 30.00
CA GLN A 823 -29.59 -38.09 29.11
C GLN A 823 -29.74 -39.53 29.61
N ALA A 824 -28.85 -40.00 30.49
CA ALA A 824 -28.84 -41.36 31.01
C ALA A 824 -29.52 -41.50 32.37
N GLY A 825 -29.81 -40.43 33.09
CA GLY A 825 -30.57 -40.33 34.34
C GLY A 825 -31.97 -39.81 34.12
#